data_9b810e0f80b0411953c905e75de83056
#
_entry.id   9b810e0f80b0411953c905e75de83056
#
_cell.length_a   1.000
_cell.length_b   1.000
_cell.length_c   1.000
_cell.angle_alpha   90.00
_cell.angle_beta   90.00
_cell.angle_gamma   90.00
#
_symmetry.space_group_name_H-M   'P 1'
#
loop_
_entity.id
_entity.type
_entity.pdbx_description
1 polymer ?
#
loop_
_entity_poly.entity_id
_entity_poly.type
_entity_poly.pdbx_seq_one_letter_code
_entity_poly.pdbx_strand_id
1 'polypeptide(L)'
;LTGMPTATPSSAKRDSLERLLTSMPHDSARLQMIQDITRMEQTNPNCIRYSDMLLQEAIAQNNPKYAGTALYFQIIYYYNQNELDSVIQKIEKMEPFVREGNLWDYYFDAQRCQIDLYSYREQIEFAINKSLEMYQKAQEANNVRGLIGAKQCLANAYMGTGRWEEGKKALEEAHMLLPKLDNVIVHNSVLCQLVSLSKAKDDFENLKKYLDEQKSILEDYIRKNPTMEEAFQDPLIFNELYYAYYYLEMNQPHPAFEHLQKGAKYLTPHTYFMYRVLYYDAYASYYRRCKEYDKALSQLDSTIVLLQEAFSSDYVNQLSAKADILVEAGRSQEALPIYEKVLQMKDSLVTELSDKQMKLIQSNYHINKIALEEEQLKNKIQLIVLIVIGTTLIVLVFFMLRIFRVRKALKIAESETRKATRIAEKANETKNHFLANISYNIRIPLNGVVGFSQLIASEPNMDEDTRKEFSAIIQKNTEELMQLVNDVLDLSRLEANMMKFQIQEYDAVALCNDAIYMARMRNEETIEIYFDTHIETQPITTDTGRLIQALVSTLTYPQKNTTHREIIFTLTRDDSGKQICFHISNSPLADPEFNSQEVSIRHDINRLLLQHFGGSYNITADEQERPVINFTYPLDIISE
;
A
#
# COMPACT_ATOMS: atom_id res chain seq x y z
N LEU A 1 14.12 8.57 11.25
CA LEU A 1 14.66 9.96 11.23
C LEU A 1 14.00 10.88 12.28
N THR A 2 13.88 10.43 13.53
CA THR A 2 13.37 11.24 14.63
C THR A 2 14.45 11.50 15.70
N GLY A 3 15.70 11.21 15.37
CA GLY A 3 16.83 11.49 16.24
C GLY A 3 17.34 12.91 16.03
N MET A 4 16.76 13.92 16.71
CA MET A 4 17.60 15.08 17.06
C MET A 4 18.74 14.54 17.93
N PRO A 5 20.02 14.79 17.60
CA PRO A 5 21.11 14.47 18.49
C PRO A 5 21.03 15.43 19.68
N THR A 6 20.37 15.01 20.74
CA THR A 6 20.55 15.66 22.03
C THR A 6 21.97 15.30 22.47
N ALA A 7 22.85 16.28 22.51
CA ALA A 7 24.13 16.14 23.18
C ALA A 7 23.86 15.42 24.51
N THR A 8 24.53 14.29 24.77
CA THR A 8 24.40 13.55 26.02
C THR A 8 24.69 14.50 27.15
N PRO A 9 23.71 14.84 28.00
CA PRO A 9 23.97 15.72 29.14
C PRO A 9 25.02 15.07 30.01
N SER A 10 25.93 15.83 30.54
CA SER A 10 26.91 15.28 31.49
C SER A 10 26.14 14.57 32.61
N SER A 11 26.64 13.42 33.06
CA SER A 11 26.04 12.64 34.18
C SER A 11 25.73 13.53 35.37
N ALA A 12 26.51 14.58 35.61
CA ALA A 12 26.33 15.61 36.64
C ALA A 12 24.99 16.36 36.52
N LYS A 13 24.52 16.68 35.31
CA LYS A 13 23.24 17.39 35.11
C LYS A 13 22.07 16.47 35.43
N ARG A 14 22.11 15.21 35.00
CA ARG A 14 21.13 14.18 35.34
C ARG A 14 21.04 13.99 36.87
N ASP A 15 22.18 13.75 37.53
CA ASP A 15 22.25 13.50 38.97
C ASP A 15 21.71 14.70 39.79
N SER A 16 21.92 15.92 39.27
CA SER A 16 21.32 17.12 39.86
C SER A 16 19.79 17.13 39.74
N LEU A 17 19.26 16.76 38.57
CA LEU A 17 17.80 16.69 38.33
C LEU A 17 17.16 15.58 39.14
N GLU A 18 17.80 14.41 39.31
CA GLU A 18 17.29 13.32 40.16
C GLU A 18 17.20 13.75 41.64
N ARG A 19 18.16 14.47 42.16
CA ARG A 19 18.10 15.02 43.54
C ARG A 19 16.94 15.97 43.69
N LEU A 20 16.71 16.84 42.71
CA LEU A 20 15.58 17.76 42.71
C LEU A 20 14.27 17.03 42.70
N LEU A 21 14.18 15.96 41.91
CA LEU A 21 12.98 15.13 41.76
C LEU A 21 12.53 14.49 43.10
N THR A 22 13.48 14.11 43.97
CA THR A 22 13.16 13.51 45.27
C THR A 22 12.48 14.46 46.24
N SER A 23 12.65 15.78 46.07
CA SER A 23 12.05 16.81 46.91
C SER A 23 10.79 17.45 46.31
N MET A 24 10.42 17.13 45.08
CA MET A 24 9.27 17.72 44.40
C MET A 24 7.95 17.08 44.86
N PRO A 25 6.87 17.85 44.99
CA PRO A 25 5.52 17.32 45.22
C PRO A 25 5.07 16.49 43.97
N HIS A 26 4.11 15.59 44.18
CA HIS A 26 3.52 14.78 43.12
C HIS A 26 2.49 15.63 42.33
N ASP A 27 2.99 16.47 41.46
CA ASP A 27 2.21 17.40 40.63
C ASP A 27 2.66 17.39 39.16
N SER A 28 2.06 18.25 38.33
CA SER A 28 2.40 18.37 36.91
C SER A 28 3.84 18.83 36.66
N ALA A 29 4.46 19.60 37.57
CA ALA A 29 5.83 20.04 37.46
C ALA A 29 6.79 18.85 37.62
N ARG A 30 6.47 17.92 38.52
CA ARG A 30 7.20 16.68 38.68
C ARG A 30 7.09 15.79 37.43
N LEU A 31 5.89 15.64 36.84
CA LEU A 31 5.71 14.91 35.58
C LEU A 31 6.55 15.52 34.45
N GLN A 32 6.56 16.84 34.32
CA GLN A 32 7.36 17.53 33.34
C GLN A 32 8.86 17.27 33.56
N MET A 33 9.33 17.31 34.78
CA MET A 33 10.73 17.03 35.14
C MET A 33 11.13 15.59 34.75
N ILE A 34 10.30 14.60 35.08
CA ILE A 34 10.56 13.20 34.71
C ILE A 34 10.59 13.06 33.19
N GLN A 35 9.67 13.71 32.48
CA GLN A 35 9.64 13.71 31.02
C GLN A 35 10.94 14.29 30.43
N ASP A 36 11.42 15.40 30.98
CA ASP A 36 12.64 16.05 30.49
C ASP A 36 13.89 15.16 30.72
N ILE A 37 13.96 14.47 31.88
CA ILE A 37 15.01 13.48 32.14
C ILE A 37 14.88 12.31 31.17
N THR A 38 13.68 11.79 30.93
CA THR A 38 13.42 10.70 29.99
C THR A 38 13.89 11.05 28.58
N ARG A 39 13.58 12.29 28.14
CA ARG A 39 14.03 12.80 26.84
C ARG A 39 15.56 12.90 26.74
N MET A 40 16.23 13.32 27.80
CA MET A 40 17.69 13.38 27.85
C MET A 40 18.35 12.00 27.75
N GLU A 41 17.70 10.97 28.28
CA GLU A 41 18.20 9.59 28.30
C GLU A 41 17.65 8.73 27.14
N GLN A 42 17.02 9.31 26.13
CA GLN A 42 16.26 8.60 25.10
C GLN A 42 17.08 7.56 24.30
N THR A 43 18.38 7.77 24.15
CA THR A 43 19.28 6.85 23.46
C THR A 43 19.95 5.83 24.41
N ASN A 44 19.66 5.90 25.70
CA ASN A 44 20.32 5.22 26.78
C ASN A 44 19.33 4.21 27.42
N PRO A 45 19.76 3.03 27.92
CA PRO A 45 18.88 2.10 28.64
C PRO A 45 18.12 2.72 29.81
N ASN A 46 18.64 3.76 30.42
CA ASN A 46 17.97 4.50 31.48
C ASN A 46 16.63 5.13 31.04
N CYS A 47 16.42 5.32 29.72
CA CYS A 47 15.15 5.80 29.17
C CYS A 47 13.98 4.95 29.65
N ILE A 48 14.12 3.62 29.69
CA ILE A 48 13.06 2.71 30.14
C ILE A 48 12.73 2.96 31.61
N ARG A 49 13.75 3.09 32.46
CA ARG A 49 13.55 3.35 33.90
C ARG A 49 12.77 4.65 34.16
N TYR A 50 13.18 5.74 33.48
CA TYR A 50 12.50 7.03 33.69
C TYR A 50 11.13 7.09 33.01
N SER A 51 10.96 6.45 31.86
CA SER A 51 9.65 6.37 31.22
C SER A 51 8.67 5.51 32.01
N ASP A 52 9.12 4.43 32.66
CA ASP A 52 8.29 3.64 33.58
C ASP A 52 7.90 4.49 34.81
N MET A 53 8.86 5.26 35.37
CA MET A 53 8.56 6.21 36.45
C MET A 53 7.52 7.24 36.02
N LEU A 54 7.67 7.82 34.82
CA LEU A 54 6.72 8.79 34.25
C LEU A 54 5.35 8.16 34.09
N LEU A 55 5.28 6.93 33.57
CA LEU A 55 4.02 6.21 33.34
C LEU A 55 3.27 5.96 34.67
N GLN A 56 3.98 5.44 35.68
CA GLN A 56 3.38 5.16 36.99
C GLN A 56 2.90 6.45 37.66
N GLU A 57 3.69 7.50 37.66
CA GLU A 57 3.34 8.79 38.23
C GLU A 57 2.16 9.43 37.49
N ALA A 58 2.15 9.36 36.14
CA ALA A 58 1.07 9.90 35.33
C ALA A 58 -0.26 9.14 35.54
N ILE A 59 -0.23 7.83 35.69
CA ILE A 59 -1.41 7.04 36.02
C ILE A 59 -1.91 7.40 37.42
N ALA A 60 -1.02 7.52 38.42
CA ALA A 60 -1.40 7.91 39.79
C ALA A 60 -2.06 9.31 39.86
N GLN A 61 -1.63 10.22 38.98
CA GLN A 61 -2.18 11.58 38.86
C GLN A 61 -3.35 11.67 37.85
N ASN A 62 -3.80 10.54 37.27
CA ASN A 62 -4.82 10.48 36.23
C ASN A 62 -4.55 11.45 35.08
N ASN A 63 -3.32 11.45 34.59
CA ASN A 63 -2.86 12.33 33.52
C ASN A 63 -2.55 11.53 32.23
N PRO A 64 -3.52 11.34 31.32
CA PRO A 64 -3.37 10.51 30.13
C PRO A 64 -2.30 11.06 29.16
N LYS A 65 -2.07 12.37 29.14
CA LYS A 65 -1.07 12.99 28.29
C LYS A 65 0.34 12.50 28.64
N TYR A 66 0.73 12.55 29.91
CA TYR A 66 2.06 12.09 30.32
C TYR A 66 2.17 10.56 30.28
N ALA A 67 1.07 9.82 30.57
CA ALA A 67 1.04 8.37 30.47
C ALA A 67 1.31 7.90 29.03
N GLY A 68 0.62 8.47 28.06
CA GLY A 68 0.85 8.13 26.65
C GLY A 68 2.22 8.60 26.14
N THR A 69 2.70 9.76 26.60
CA THR A 69 4.05 10.25 26.26
C THR A 69 5.15 9.33 26.81
N ALA A 70 4.98 8.79 28.01
CA ALA A 70 5.92 7.83 28.59
C ALA A 70 6.03 6.55 27.72
N LEU A 71 4.90 6.02 27.28
CA LEU A 71 4.87 4.87 26.37
C LEU A 71 5.50 5.19 25.02
N TYR A 72 5.29 6.41 24.50
CA TYR A 72 5.94 6.84 23.27
C TYR A 72 7.49 6.84 23.40
N PHE A 73 8.06 7.29 24.51
CA PHE A 73 9.50 7.19 24.72
C PHE A 73 10.00 5.75 24.73
N GLN A 74 9.23 4.82 25.32
CA GLN A 74 9.57 3.39 25.28
C GLN A 74 9.51 2.85 23.86
N ILE A 75 8.49 3.24 23.08
CA ILE A 75 8.36 2.84 21.68
C ILE A 75 9.58 3.28 20.88
N ILE A 76 10.00 4.53 21.00
CA ILE A 76 11.20 5.03 20.30
C ILE A 76 12.46 4.30 20.75
N TYR A 77 12.60 4.00 22.03
CA TYR A 77 13.73 3.22 22.54
C TYR A 77 13.78 1.82 21.91
N TYR A 78 12.67 1.07 21.96
CA TYR A 78 12.60 -0.28 21.38
C TYR A 78 12.69 -0.28 19.85
N TYR A 79 12.20 0.74 19.19
CA TYR A 79 12.40 0.96 17.77
C TYR A 79 13.89 1.06 17.41
N ASN A 80 14.67 1.84 18.17
CA ASN A 80 16.11 1.98 17.97
C ASN A 80 16.88 0.66 18.30
N GLN A 81 16.32 -0.22 19.12
CA GLN A 81 16.84 -1.56 19.37
C GLN A 81 16.36 -2.62 18.36
N ASN A 82 15.56 -2.23 17.35
CA ASN A 82 14.95 -3.14 16.37
C ASN A 82 14.06 -4.22 17.00
N GLU A 83 13.39 -3.91 18.11
CA GLU A 83 12.51 -4.82 18.85
C GLU A 83 11.03 -4.62 18.46
N LEU A 84 10.60 -5.24 17.36
CA LEU A 84 9.23 -5.08 16.82
C LEU A 84 8.14 -5.48 17.82
N ASP A 85 8.29 -6.62 18.51
CA ASP A 85 7.26 -7.13 19.42
C ASP A 85 7.04 -6.19 20.60
N SER A 86 8.14 -5.62 21.13
CA SER A 86 8.10 -4.61 22.18
C SER A 86 7.40 -3.32 21.69
N VAL A 87 7.70 -2.89 20.47
CA VAL A 87 7.04 -1.72 19.85
C VAL A 87 5.53 -1.95 19.74
N ILE A 88 5.10 -3.08 19.20
CA ILE A 88 3.67 -3.43 19.06
C ILE A 88 2.97 -3.39 20.42
N GLN A 89 3.54 -4.09 21.41
CA GLN A 89 2.94 -4.15 22.77
C GLN A 89 2.79 -2.75 23.39
N LYS A 90 3.78 -1.85 23.17
CA LYS A 90 3.72 -0.50 23.75
C LYS A 90 2.73 0.41 23.00
N ILE A 91 2.56 0.23 21.68
CA ILE A 91 1.51 0.92 20.93
C ILE A 91 0.13 0.54 21.42
N GLU A 92 -0.12 -0.75 21.62
CA GLU A 92 -1.40 -1.23 22.19
C GLU A 92 -1.68 -0.65 23.58
N LYS A 93 -0.66 -0.60 24.44
CA LYS A 93 -0.77 0.02 25.78
C LYS A 93 -0.96 1.54 25.72
N MET A 94 -0.49 2.21 24.67
CA MET A 94 -0.63 3.65 24.50
C MET A 94 -2.05 4.04 24.02
N GLU A 95 -2.72 3.18 23.28
CA GLU A 95 -3.99 3.48 22.60
C GLU A 95 -5.09 4.05 23.53
N PRO A 96 -5.32 3.54 24.76
CA PRO A 96 -6.32 4.12 25.67
C PRO A 96 -6.07 5.59 26.03
N PHE A 97 -4.80 6.03 26.04
CA PHE A 97 -4.44 7.40 26.42
C PHE A 97 -4.46 8.40 25.25
N VAL A 98 -4.59 7.92 24.01
CA VAL A 98 -4.43 8.76 22.81
C VAL A 98 -5.50 9.85 22.72
N ARG A 99 -6.76 9.46 22.87
CA ARG A 99 -7.89 10.39 22.72
C ARG A 99 -7.95 11.41 23.88
N GLU A 100 -7.87 10.93 25.10
CA GLU A 100 -7.96 11.79 26.29
C GLU A 100 -6.73 12.70 26.46
N GLY A 101 -5.55 12.19 26.12
CA GLY A 101 -4.30 12.93 26.17
C GLY A 101 -4.04 13.82 24.94
N ASN A 102 -4.89 13.79 23.93
CA ASN A 102 -4.69 14.44 22.62
C ASN A 102 -3.32 14.13 22.01
N LEU A 103 -2.98 12.84 21.92
CA LEU A 103 -1.66 12.35 21.54
C LEU A 103 -1.64 11.74 20.12
N TRP A 104 -2.55 12.15 19.25
CA TRP A 104 -2.66 11.58 17.91
C TRP A 104 -1.35 11.65 17.11
N ASP A 105 -0.61 12.74 17.19
CA ASP A 105 0.66 12.88 16.49
C ASP A 105 1.70 11.86 16.97
N TYR A 106 1.83 11.67 18.28
CA TYR A 106 2.72 10.66 18.86
C TYR A 106 2.28 9.24 18.52
N TYR A 107 0.97 9.01 18.50
CA TYR A 107 0.42 7.71 18.15
C TYR A 107 0.72 7.33 16.69
N PHE A 108 0.52 8.26 15.76
CA PHE A 108 0.84 7.99 14.36
C PHE A 108 2.34 7.91 14.10
N ASP A 109 3.18 8.66 14.81
CA ASP A 109 4.63 8.49 14.78
C ASP A 109 5.04 7.10 15.33
N ALA A 110 4.40 6.63 16.38
CA ALA A 110 4.61 5.28 16.91
C ALA A 110 4.21 4.18 15.91
N GLN A 111 3.06 4.35 15.24
CA GLN A 111 2.64 3.42 14.17
C GLN A 111 3.64 3.43 12.99
N ARG A 112 4.19 4.60 12.62
CA ARG A 112 5.28 4.67 11.65
C ARG A 112 6.48 3.82 12.06
N CYS A 113 6.92 3.91 13.32
CA CYS A 113 8.03 3.08 13.82
C CYS A 113 7.75 1.59 13.63
N GLN A 114 6.53 1.14 13.91
CA GLN A 114 6.11 -0.24 13.66
C GLN A 114 6.19 -0.60 12.17
N ILE A 115 5.67 0.25 11.30
CA ILE A 115 5.66 0.02 9.85
C ILE A 115 7.08 0.01 9.27
N ASP A 116 7.94 0.91 9.74
CA ASP A 116 9.35 0.97 9.35
C ASP A 116 10.08 -0.34 9.74
N LEU A 117 9.80 -0.89 10.94
CA LEU A 117 10.36 -2.18 11.37
C LEU A 117 9.85 -3.35 10.53
N TYR A 118 8.58 -3.36 10.12
CA TYR A 118 8.09 -4.34 9.14
C TYR A 118 8.84 -4.24 7.82
N SER A 119 9.03 -3.01 7.30
CA SER A 119 9.76 -2.77 6.06
C SER A 119 11.23 -3.18 6.18
N TYR A 120 11.89 -2.84 7.30
CA TYR A 120 13.28 -3.22 7.56
C TYR A 120 13.46 -4.74 7.66
N ARG A 121 12.44 -5.45 8.16
CA ARG A 121 12.42 -6.93 8.21
C ARG A 121 11.91 -7.57 6.91
N GLU A 122 11.78 -6.81 5.84
CA GLU A 122 11.29 -7.24 4.53
C GLU A 122 9.86 -7.81 4.55
N GLN A 123 9.09 -7.49 5.59
CA GLN A 123 7.68 -7.87 5.74
C GLN A 123 6.76 -6.84 5.07
N ILE A 124 6.98 -6.63 3.77
CA ILE A 124 6.42 -5.48 3.03
C ILE A 124 4.88 -5.50 2.99
N GLU A 125 4.26 -6.68 2.85
CA GLU A 125 2.80 -6.78 2.86
C GLU A 125 2.20 -6.34 4.21
N PHE A 126 2.87 -6.66 5.32
CA PHE A 126 2.46 -6.14 6.63
C PHE A 126 2.63 -4.63 6.72
N ALA A 127 3.72 -4.10 6.16
CA ALA A 127 3.94 -2.65 6.11
C ALA A 127 2.86 -1.94 5.28
N ILE A 128 2.47 -2.48 4.13
CA ILE A 128 1.39 -1.95 3.29
C ILE A 128 0.07 -1.96 4.06
N ASN A 129 -0.31 -3.12 4.61
CA ASN A 129 -1.58 -3.26 5.33
C ASN A 129 -1.66 -2.33 6.54
N LYS A 130 -0.59 -2.25 7.34
CA LYS A 130 -0.53 -1.34 8.49
C LYS A 130 -0.55 0.13 8.08
N SER A 131 0.06 0.48 6.95
CA SER A 131 -0.01 1.84 6.41
C SER A 131 -1.43 2.23 5.99
N LEU A 132 -2.19 1.29 5.41
CA LEU A 132 -3.59 1.48 5.05
C LEU A 132 -4.49 1.62 6.28
N GLU A 133 -4.28 0.77 7.30
CA GLU A 133 -4.97 0.88 8.59
C GLU A 133 -4.66 2.24 9.27
N MET A 134 -3.38 2.64 9.29
CA MET A 134 -2.95 3.94 9.81
C MET A 134 -3.62 5.09 9.07
N TYR A 135 -3.71 5.01 7.73
CA TYR A 135 -4.36 6.03 6.90
C TYR A 135 -5.84 6.17 7.27
N GLN A 136 -6.57 5.05 7.35
CA GLN A 136 -7.98 5.05 7.73
C GLN A 136 -8.18 5.65 9.14
N LYS A 137 -7.37 5.23 10.11
CA LYS A 137 -7.45 5.74 11.49
C LYS A 137 -7.11 7.24 11.57
N ALA A 138 -6.16 7.71 10.74
CA ALA A 138 -5.83 9.13 10.64
C ALA A 138 -6.96 9.96 10.01
N GLN A 139 -7.72 9.39 9.07
CA GLN A 139 -8.94 10.02 8.53
C GLN A 139 -10.01 10.15 9.60
N GLU A 140 -10.29 9.08 10.35
CA GLU A 140 -11.27 9.08 11.44
C GLU A 140 -10.90 10.09 12.55
N ALA A 141 -9.59 10.22 12.85
CA ALA A 141 -9.08 11.18 13.82
C ALA A 141 -8.94 12.61 13.27
N ASN A 142 -9.18 12.82 11.97
CA ASN A 142 -8.95 14.07 11.25
C ASN A 142 -7.53 14.62 11.47
N ASN A 143 -6.52 13.75 11.51
CA ASN A 143 -5.13 14.09 11.80
C ASN A 143 -4.28 14.12 10.53
N VAL A 144 -3.95 15.32 10.08
CA VAL A 144 -3.18 15.56 8.83
C VAL A 144 -1.78 14.95 8.90
N ARG A 145 -1.11 15.00 10.05
CA ARG A 145 0.23 14.42 10.25
C ARG A 145 0.19 12.89 10.06
N GLY A 146 -0.83 12.24 10.62
CA GLY A 146 -1.06 10.81 10.44
C GLY A 146 -1.32 10.44 8.98
N LEU A 147 -2.13 11.24 8.27
CA LEU A 147 -2.40 11.04 6.84
C LEU A 147 -1.11 11.12 6.01
N ILE A 148 -0.29 12.15 6.22
CA ILE A 148 1.00 12.31 5.54
C ILE A 148 1.92 11.13 5.87
N GLY A 149 2.07 10.79 7.15
CA GLY A 149 2.92 9.68 7.59
C GLY A 149 2.52 8.34 6.97
N ALA A 150 1.22 8.05 6.92
CA ALA A 150 0.72 6.82 6.29
C ALA A 150 1.03 6.76 4.79
N LYS A 151 0.90 7.89 4.08
CA LYS A 151 1.26 7.98 2.66
C LYS A 151 2.76 7.82 2.42
N GLN A 152 3.61 8.36 3.31
CA GLN A 152 5.06 8.14 3.27
C GLN A 152 5.43 6.66 3.48
N CYS A 153 4.80 6.00 4.45
CA CYS A 153 5.00 4.57 4.71
C CYS A 153 4.57 3.72 3.51
N LEU A 154 3.40 4.00 2.93
CA LEU A 154 2.92 3.34 1.71
C LEU A 154 3.89 3.52 0.55
N ALA A 155 4.39 4.74 0.36
CA ALA A 155 5.35 5.02 -0.71
C ALA A 155 6.63 4.20 -0.54
N ASN A 156 7.20 4.16 0.68
CA ASN A 156 8.38 3.36 0.96
C ASN A 156 8.15 1.87 0.70
N ALA A 157 7.01 1.34 1.14
CA ALA A 157 6.65 -0.06 0.94
C ALA A 157 6.45 -0.39 -0.55
N TYR A 158 5.77 0.45 -1.30
CA TYR A 158 5.60 0.27 -2.75
C TYR A 158 6.93 0.33 -3.51
N MET A 159 7.77 1.32 -3.20
CA MET A 159 9.10 1.43 -3.82
C MET A 159 9.98 0.22 -3.49
N GLY A 160 9.91 -0.28 -2.26
CA GLY A 160 10.63 -1.50 -1.85
C GLY A 160 10.21 -2.77 -2.61
N THR A 161 9.02 -2.79 -3.22
CA THR A 161 8.53 -3.88 -4.09
C THR A 161 8.67 -3.58 -5.58
N GLY A 162 9.30 -2.47 -5.95
CA GLY A 162 9.43 -2.05 -7.35
C GLY A 162 8.18 -1.39 -7.95
N ARG A 163 7.16 -1.13 -7.14
CA ARG A 163 5.91 -0.46 -7.54
C ARG A 163 6.11 1.07 -7.50
N TRP A 164 6.97 1.55 -8.36
CA TRP A 164 7.45 2.94 -8.33
C TRP A 164 6.35 3.99 -8.58
N GLU A 165 5.41 3.70 -9.48
CA GLU A 165 4.33 4.64 -9.82
C GLU A 165 3.34 4.82 -8.66
N GLU A 166 3.01 3.73 -7.97
CA GLU A 166 2.16 3.81 -6.78
C GLU A 166 2.89 4.51 -5.62
N GLY A 167 4.19 4.27 -5.48
CA GLY A 167 5.04 4.99 -4.52
C GLY A 167 5.09 6.49 -4.80
N LYS A 168 5.29 6.87 -6.07
CA LYS A 168 5.27 8.28 -6.52
C LYS A 168 3.93 8.94 -6.20
N LYS A 169 2.84 8.31 -6.58
CA LYS A 169 1.49 8.81 -6.32
C LYS A 169 1.24 9.02 -4.82
N ALA A 170 1.64 8.08 -3.98
CA ALA A 170 1.49 8.22 -2.53
C ALA A 170 2.28 9.42 -1.97
N LEU A 171 3.51 9.67 -2.46
CA LEU A 171 4.29 10.83 -2.06
C LEU A 171 3.71 12.15 -2.56
N GLU A 172 3.19 12.19 -3.79
CA GLU A 172 2.52 13.37 -4.34
C GLU A 172 1.24 13.70 -3.55
N GLU A 173 0.48 12.68 -3.14
CA GLU A 173 -0.68 12.86 -2.26
C GLU A 173 -0.26 13.36 -0.86
N ALA A 174 0.86 12.88 -0.31
CA ALA A 174 1.43 13.41 0.93
C ALA A 174 1.85 14.87 0.78
N HIS A 175 2.50 15.22 -0.33
CA HIS A 175 2.93 16.59 -0.65
C HIS A 175 1.74 17.56 -0.74
N MET A 176 0.63 17.14 -1.37
CA MET A 176 -0.61 17.94 -1.45
C MET A 176 -1.24 18.25 -0.07
N LEU A 177 -0.93 17.45 0.95
CA LEU A 177 -1.42 17.67 2.31
C LEU A 177 -0.53 18.62 3.13
N LEU A 178 0.73 18.84 2.73
CA LEU A 178 1.69 19.68 3.47
C LEU A 178 1.19 21.08 3.80
N PRO A 179 0.51 21.83 2.90
CA PRO A 179 0.02 23.17 3.22
C PRO A 179 -0.98 23.22 4.39
N LYS A 180 -1.54 22.07 4.79
CA LYS A 180 -2.47 21.96 5.92
C LYS A 180 -1.77 21.71 7.27
N LEU A 181 -0.44 21.55 7.26
CA LEU A 181 0.35 21.21 8.43
C LEU A 181 1.52 22.21 8.59
N ASP A 182 1.51 22.99 9.63
CA ASP A 182 2.64 23.88 9.96
C ASP A 182 3.73 23.10 10.74
N ASN A 183 4.48 22.26 10.02
CA ASN A 183 5.56 21.45 10.59
C ASN A 183 6.70 21.24 9.59
N VAL A 184 7.75 22.05 9.70
CA VAL A 184 8.91 22.04 8.79
C VAL A 184 9.60 20.67 8.71
N ILE A 185 9.61 19.88 9.80
CA ILE A 185 10.25 18.56 9.84
C ILE A 185 9.49 17.59 8.92
N VAL A 186 8.15 17.60 8.98
CA VAL A 186 7.31 16.76 8.11
C VAL A 186 7.44 17.22 6.66
N HIS A 187 7.39 18.52 6.39
CA HIS A 187 7.61 19.08 5.05
C HIS A 187 8.94 18.62 4.47
N ASN A 188 10.02 18.82 5.23
CA ASN A 188 11.37 18.39 4.82
C ASN A 188 11.43 16.88 4.57
N SER A 189 10.80 16.06 5.41
CA SER A 189 10.80 14.59 5.26
C SER A 189 10.14 14.15 3.95
N VAL A 190 8.98 14.71 3.59
CA VAL A 190 8.28 14.40 2.32
C VAL A 190 9.12 14.86 1.13
N LEU A 191 9.68 16.08 1.19
CA LEU A 191 10.50 16.62 0.11
C LEU A 191 11.81 15.83 -0.08
N CYS A 192 12.46 15.36 0.98
CA CYS A 192 13.60 14.45 0.87
C CYS A 192 13.25 13.16 0.10
N GLN A 193 12.07 12.56 0.36
CA GLN A 193 11.63 11.38 -0.37
C GLN A 193 11.34 11.68 -1.84
N LEU A 194 10.69 12.81 -2.14
CA LEU A 194 10.40 13.24 -3.52
C LEU A 194 11.69 13.57 -4.29
N VAL A 195 12.66 14.24 -3.65
CA VAL A 195 13.99 14.51 -4.22
C VAL A 195 14.71 13.20 -4.54
N SER A 196 14.75 12.27 -3.58
CA SER A 196 15.39 10.96 -3.77
C SER A 196 14.73 10.15 -4.88
N LEU A 197 13.40 10.16 -4.95
CA LEU A 197 12.65 9.48 -6.02
C LEU A 197 12.91 10.13 -7.38
N SER A 198 12.89 11.45 -7.46
CA SER A 198 13.16 12.19 -8.71
C SER A 198 14.56 11.92 -9.23
N LYS A 199 15.56 11.85 -8.33
CA LYS A 199 16.91 11.41 -8.68
C LYS A 199 16.90 9.98 -9.23
N ALA A 200 16.26 9.04 -8.55
CA ALA A 200 16.23 7.63 -8.94
C ALA A 200 15.55 7.37 -10.30
N LYS A 201 14.73 8.32 -10.75
CA LYS A 201 13.99 8.26 -12.03
C LYS A 201 14.53 9.20 -13.11
N ASP A 202 15.64 9.87 -12.84
CA ASP A 202 16.22 10.90 -13.72
C ASP A 202 15.23 12.01 -14.11
N ASP A 203 14.27 12.29 -13.20
CA ASP A 203 13.26 13.34 -13.35
C ASP A 203 13.86 14.67 -12.85
N PHE A 204 14.72 15.28 -13.67
CA PHE A 204 15.48 16.47 -13.29
C PHE A 204 14.64 17.74 -13.12
N GLU A 205 13.48 17.81 -13.77
CA GLU A 205 12.55 18.93 -13.62
C GLU A 205 11.94 18.93 -12.21
N ASN A 206 11.37 17.79 -11.80
CA ASN A 206 10.80 17.63 -10.47
C ASN A 206 11.89 17.63 -9.38
N LEU A 207 13.07 17.05 -9.67
CA LEU A 207 14.22 17.12 -8.77
C LEU A 207 14.55 18.57 -8.38
N LYS A 208 14.71 19.45 -9.39
CA LYS A 208 15.01 20.85 -9.13
C LYS A 208 13.88 21.57 -8.39
N LYS A 209 12.65 21.33 -8.81
CA LYS A 209 11.44 21.90 -8.16
C LYS A 209 11.40 21.59 -6.67
N TYR A 210 11.56 20.32 -6.30
CA TYR A 210 11.49 19.92 -4.88
C TYR A 210 12.71 20.37 -4.08
N LEU A 211 13.89 20.49 -4.71
CA LEU A 211 15.07 21.09 -4.07
C LEU A 211 14.87 22.57 -3.78
N ASP A 212 14.32 23.34 -4.74
CA ASP A 212 14.04 24.77 -4.56
C ASP A 212 12.98 24.98 -3.45
N GLU A 213 11.93 24.14 -3.42
CA GLU A 213 10.91 24.17 -2.37
C GLU A 213 11.51 23.83 -1.00
N GLN A 214 12.28 22.73 -0.91
CA GLN A 214 12.95 22.31 0.32
C GLN A 214 13.86 23.42 0.86
N LYS A 215 14.68 24.01 -0.01
CA LYS A 215 15.57 25.10 0.35
C LYS A 215 14.79 26.29 0.92
N SER A 216 13.73 26.70 0.23
CA SER A 216 12.90 27.83 0.64
C SER A 216 12.31 27.65 2.03
N ILE A 217 11.75 26.47 2.34
CA ILE A 217 11.15 26.22 3.66
C ILE A 217 12.20 26.13 4.77
N LEU A 218 13.36 25.52 4.50
CA LEU A 218 14.45 25.44 5.49
C LEU A 218 15.03 26.83 5.81
N GLU A 219 15.35 27.62 4.78
CA GLU A 219 15.88 28.98 4.94
C GLU A 219 14.88 29.89 5.66
N ASP A 220 13.57 29.82 5.32
CA ASP A 220 12.55 30.63 6.00
C ASP A 220 12.38 30.21 7.46
N TYR A 221 12.42 28.93 7.77
CA TYR A 221 12.32 28.44 9.14
C TYR A 221 13.54 28.85 9.98
N ILE A 222 14.75 28.66 9.46
CA ILE A 222 15.99 29.02 10.15
C ILE A 222 16.06 30.56 10.38
N ARG A 223 15.65 31.34 9.38
CA ARG A 223 15.58 32.81 9.51
C ARG A 223 14.65 33.23 10.65
N LYS A 224 13.51 32.54 10.82
CA LYS A 224 12.56 32.80 11.92
C LYS A 224 13.04 32.23 13.25
N ASN A 225 13.90 31.22 13.25
CA ASN A 225 14.38 30.48 14.41
C ASN A 225 15.90 30.26 14.35
N PRO A 226 16.74 31.32 14.49
CA PRO A 226 18.19 31.21 14.27
C PRO A 226 18.90 30.21 15.21
N THR A 227 18.36 29.98 16.40
CA THR A 227 18.90 29.01 17.37
C THR A 227 18.73 27.55 16.93
N MET A 228 17.90 27.28 15.90
CA MET A 228 17.63 25.96 15.38
C MET A 228 18.53 25.57 14.20
N GLU A 229 19.39 26.45 13.70
CA GLU A 229 20.26 26.20 12.54
C GLU A 229 21.10 24.93 12.72
N GLU A 230 21.68 24.74 13.92
CA GLU A 230 22.48 23.56 14.23
C GLU A 230 21.68 22.24 14.12
N ALA A 231 20.39 22.27 14.47
CA ALA A 231 19.52 21.10 14.37
C ALA A 231 19.10 20.76 12.92
N PHE A 232 19.25 21.70 11.99
CA PHE A 232 18.90 21.54 10.58
C PHE A 232 20.11 21.35 9.64
N GLN A 233 21.32 21.14 10.19
CA GLN A 233 22.52 20.90 9.39
C GLN A 233 22.37 19.71 8.45
N ASP A 234 21.85 18.57 8.91
CA ASP A 234 21.65 17.38 8.10
C ASP A 234 20.71 17.62 6.89
N PRO A 235 19.52 18.23 7.04
CA PRO A 235 18.69 18.67 5.91
C PRO A 235 19.40 19.64 4.94
N LEU A 236 20.21 20.57 5.44
CA LEU A 236 20.96 21.49 4.60
C LEU A 236 22.05 20.78 3.80
N ILE A 237 22.78 19.83 4.43
CA ILE A 237 23.72 18.94 3.72
C ILE A 237 23.00 18.21 2.59
N PHE A 238 21.88 17.57 2.90
CA PHE A 238 21.09 16.84 1.90
C PHE A 238 20.75 17.72 0.69
N ASN A 239 20.17 18.89 0.95
CA ASN A 239 19.74 19.81 -0.10
C ASN A 239 20.93 20.25 -0.98
N GLU A 240 22.04 20.69 -0.39
CA GLU A 240 23.22 21.15 -1.11
C GLU A 240 23.87 20.05 -1.94
N LEU A 241 23.96 18.82 -1.41
CA LEU A 241 24.55 17.69 -2.14
C LEU A 241 23.67 17.22 -3.31
N TYR A 242 22.33 17.27 -3.18
CA TYR A 242 21.44 16.96 -4.29
C TYR A 242 21.39 18.06 -5.34
N TYR A 243 21.62 19.34 -4.99
CA TYR A 243 21.88 20.38 -5.98
C TYR A 243 23.19 20.12 -6.74
N ALA A 244 24.24 19.71 -6.03
CA ALA A 244 25.49 19.34 -6.69
C ALA A 244 25.26 18.20 -7.70
N TYR A 245 24.52 17.15 -7.32
CA TYR A 245 24.12 16.09 -8.23
C TYR A 245 23.36 16.62 -9.45
N TYR A 246 22.31 17.45 -9.23
CA TYR A 246 21.54 18.07 -10.30
C TYR A 246 22.44 18.80 -11.30
N TYR A 247 23.36 19.63 -10.83
CA TYR A 247 24.26 20.39 -11.69
C TYR A 247 25.30 19.52 -12.42
N LEU A 248 25.73 18.41 -11.81
CA LEU A 248 26.58 17.42 -12.49
C LEU A 248 25.86 16.77 -13.66
N GLU A 249 24.60 16.39 -13.49
CA GLU A 249 23.82 15.83 -14.58
C GLU A 249 23.50 16.84 -15.69
N MET A 250 23.35 18.13 -15.33
CA MET A 250 23.23 19.22 -16.29
C MET A 250 24.58 19.60 -16.94
N ASN A 251 25.65 18.83 -16.69
CA ASN A 251 27.01 19.08 -17.18
C ASN A 251 27.56 20.46 -16.77
N GLN A 252 27.25 20.90 -15.56
CA GLN A 252 27.67 22.18 -14.98
C GLN A 252 28.55 21.95 -13.74
N PRO A 253 29.82 21.58 -13.89
CA PRO A 253 30.69 21.21 -12.75
C PRO A 253 31.00 22.37 -11.81
N HIS A 254 31.03 23.62 -12.29
CA HIS A 254 31.33 24.76 -11.45
C HIS A 254 30.22 25.03 -10.40
N PRO A 255 28.95 25.19 -10.75
CA PRO A 255 27.87 25.28 -9.77
C PRO A 255 27.78 24.04 -8.86
N ALA A 256 28.04 22.85 -9.40
CA ALA A 256 28.07 21.63 -8.60
C ALA A 256 29.11 21.71 -7.47
N PHE A 257 30.32 22.19 -7.80
CA PHE A 257 31.39 22.35 -6.81
C PHE A 257 31.04 23.37 -5.74
N GLU A 258 30.42 24.50 -6.11
CA GLU A 258 29.96 25.50 -5.14
C GLU A 258 28.98 24.89 -4.11
N HIS A 259 28.03 24.05 -4.59
CA HIS A 259 27.10 23.35 -3.71
C HIS A 259 27.80 22.31 -2.83
N LEU A 260 28.76 21.56 -3.36
CA LEU A 260 29.58 20.65 -2.56
C LEU A 260 30.33 21.40 -1.44
N GLN A 261 30.90 22.55 -1.73
CA GLN A 261 31.59 23.36 -0.72
C GLN A 261 30.62 23.92 0.34
N LYS A 262 29.40 24.30 -0.04
CA LYS A 262 28.37 24.71 0.90
C LYS A 262 27.96 23.57 1.81
N GLY A 263 27.69 22.39 1.24
CA GLY A 263 27.37 21.18 2.00
C GLY A 263 28.47 20.81 2.99
N ALA A 264 29.74 20.94 2.59
CA ALA A 264 30.89 20.67 3.44
C ALA A 264 30.94 21.56 4.72
N LYS A 265 30.41 22.78 4.66
CA LYS A 265 30.38 23.69 5.82
C LYS A 265 29.43 23.23 6.93
N TYR A 266 28.42 22.46 6.59
CA TYR A 266 27.43 21.93 7.53
C TYR A 266 27.88 20.62 8.19
N LEU A 267 28.95 19.97 7.70
CA LEU A 267 29.46 18.72 8.27
C LEU A 267 30.06 18.97 9.66
N THR A 268 29.62 18.15 10.61
CA THR A 268 30.12 18.14 11.99
C THR A 268 30.53 16.72 12.40
N PRO A 269 31.25 16.55 13.51
CA PRO A 269 31.52 15.23 14.09
C PRO A 269 30.26 14.43 14.42
N HIS A 270 29.11 15.12 14.64
CA HIS A 270 27.82 14.53 14.99
C HIS A 270 26.90 14.29 13.79
N THR A 271 27.30 14.69 12.58
CA THR A 271 26.54 14.43 11.36
C THR A 271 26.26 12.93 11.21
N TYR A 272 25.00 12.58 10.98
CA TYR A 272 24.59 11.18 10.81
C TYR A 272 25.37 10.53 9.67
N PHE A 273 25.81 9.29 9.86
CA PHE A 273 26.77 8.64 8.97
C PHE A 273 26.31 8.57 7.50
N MET A 274 24.99 8.42 7.26
CA MET A 274 24.44 8.39 5.88
C MET A 274 24.63 9.71 5.13
N TYR A 275 24.62 10.86 5.82
CA TYR A 275 24.93 12.13 5.17
C TYR A 275 26.42 12.29 4.86
N ARG A 276 27.29 11.65 5.64
CA ARG A 276 28.72 11.54 5.30
C ARG A 276 28.93 10.65 4.08
N VAL A 277 28.21 9.52 3.99
CA VAL A 277 28.18 8.66 2.80
C VAL A 277 27.77 9.47 1.58
N LEU A 278 26.64 10.18 1.67
CA LEU A 278 26.14 11.05 0.59
C LEU A 278 27.17 12.12 0.19
N TYR A 279 27.85 12.70 1.17
CA TYR A 279 28.89 13.70 0.93
C TYR A 279 30.07 13.13 0.13
N TYR A 280 30.63 12.01 0.55
CA TYR A 280 31.76 11.41 -0.16
C TYR A 280 31.34 10.90 -1.56
N ASP A 281 30.14 10.36 -1.69
CA ASP A 281 29.58 9.91 -2.98
C ASP A 281 29.40 11.09 -3.96
N ALA A 282 28.88 12.22 -3.48
CA ALA A 282 28.73 13.44 -4.28
C ALA A 282 30.08 13.99 -4.77
N TYR A 283 31.10 14.01 -3.89
CA TYR A 283 32.46 14.42 -4.29
C TYR A 283 33.12 13.43 -5.22
N ALA A 284 32.91 12.12 -5.03
CA ALA A 284 33.38 11.08 -5.95
C ALA A 284 32.79 11.28 -7.35
N SER A 285 31.48 11.52 -7.42
CA SER A 285 30.77 11.82 -8.67
C SER A 285 31.29 13.07 -9.35
N TYR A 286 31.58 14.14 -8.60
CA TYR A 286 32.17 15.35 -9.11
C TYR A 286 33.56 15.10 -9.70
N TYR A 287 34.47 14.47 -8.94
CA TYR A 287 35.83 14.20 -9.39
C TYR A 287 35.86 13.24 -10.57
N ARG A 288 34.96 12.24 -10.63
CA ARG A 288 34.78 11.37 -11.79
C ARG A 288 34.41 12.18 -13.04
N ARG A 289 33.46 13.11 -12.93
CA ARG A 289 33.06 13.99 -14.04
C ARG A 289 34.21 14.92 -14.47
N CYS A 290 35.03 15.38 -13.56
CA CYS A 290 36.24 16.16 -13.85
C CYS A 290 37.42 15.29 -14.36
N LYS A 291 37.27 13.96 -14.43
CA LYS A 291 38.32 12.98 -14.76
C LYS A 291 39.50 12.97 -13.78
N GLU A 292 39.27 13.43 -12.56
CA GLU A 292 40.22 13.37 -11.46
C GLU A 292 40.05 12.06 -10.68
N TYR A 293 40.34 10.93 -11.36
CA TYR A 293 39.97 9.59 -10.92
C TYR A 293 40.56 9.20 -9.58
N ASP A 294 41.82 9.58 -9.28
CA ASP A 294 42.44 9.26 -7.99
C ASP A 294 41.71 9.94 -6.82
N LYS A 295 41.26 11.18 -7.01
CA LYS A 295 40.46 11.86 -5.99
C LYS A 295 39.07 11.22 -5.85
N ALA A 296 38.45 10.82 -6.96
CA ALA A 296 37.18 10.11 -6.95
C ALA A 296 37.29 8.80 -6.18
N LEU A 297 38.33 8.01 -6.43
CA LEU A 297 38.60 6.75 -5.76
C LEU A 297 38.82 6.95 -4.26
N SER A 298 39.56 7.98 -3.85
CA SER A 298 39.77 8.30 -2.43
C SER A 298 38.46 8.63 -1.69
N GLN A 299 37.52 9.30 -2.35
CA GLN A 299 36.21 9.59 -1.77
C GLN A 299 35.37 8.31 -1.66
N LEU A 300 35.37 7.47 -2.69
CA LEU A 300 34.68 6.16 -2.64
C LEU A 300 35.26 5.24 -1.57
N ASP A 301 36.56 5.24 -1.36
CA ASP A 301 37.17 4.47 -0.28
C ASP A 301 36.64 4.90 1.10
N SER A 302 36.45 6.22 1.30
CA SER A 302 35.82 6.73 2.52
C SER A 302 34.36 6.26 2.66
N THR A 303 33.59 6.26 1.57
CA THR A 303 32.22 5.74 1.55
C THR A 303 32.17 4.24 1.85
N ILE A 304 33.07 3.46 1.21
CA ILE A 304 33.15 2.01 1.38
C ILE A 304 33.48 1.64 2.83
N VAL A 305 34.39 2.36 3.48
CA VAL A 305 34.72 2.15 4.89
C VAL A 305 33.52 2.41 5.79
N LEU A 306 32.75 3.47 5.54
CA LEU A 306 31.55 3.78 6.32
C LEU A 306 30.42 2.74 6.15
N LEU A 307 30.33 2.10 4.98
CA LEU A 307 29.28 1.13 4.68
C LEU A 307 29.70 -0.32 4.97
N GLN A 308 30.97 -0.58 5.27
CA GLN A 308 31.52 -1.94 5.42
C GLN A 308 30.82 -2.76 6.51
N GLU A 309 30.40 -2.14 7.61
CA GLU A 309 29.71 -2.82 8.71
C GLU A 309 28.21 -3.04 8.42
N ALA A 310 27.63 -2.25 7.49
CA ALA A 310 26.21 -2.31 7.18
C ALA A 310 25.82 -3.46 6.26
N PHE A 311 26.78 -4.11 5.57
CA PHE A 311 26.60 -5.20 4.58
C PHE A 311 25.36 -5.05 3.70
N SER A 312 25.17 -3.87 3.14
CA SER A 312 23.99 -3.45 2.40
C SER A 312 24.23 -3.49 0.88
N SER A 313 23.13 -3.45 0.11
CA SER A 313 23.21 -3.22 -1.33
C SER A 313 24.02 -1.97 -1.68
N ASP A 314 24.01 -0.96 -0.82
CA ASP A 314 24.77 0.28 -1.01
C ASP A 314 26.29 0.04 -0.98
N TYR A 315 26.76 -0.80 -0.06
CA TYR A 315 28.19 -1.20 -0.04
C TYR A 315 28.62 -1.85 -1.37
N VAL A 316 27.79 -2.77 -1.88
CA VAL A 316 28.06 -3.46 -3.15
C VAL A 316 28.01 -2.49 -4.34
N ASN A 317 27.08 -1.55 -4.32
CA ASN A 317 26.97 -0.52 -5.36
C ASN A 317 28.20 0.41 -5.35
N GLN A 318 28.71 0.79 -4.19
CA GLN A 318 29.92 1.60 -4.09
C GLN A 318 31.18 0.87 -4.54
N LEU A 319 31.29 -0.44 -4.27
CA LEU A 319 32.36 -1.27 -4.83
C LEU A 319 32.27 -1.33 -6.36
N SER A 320 31.06 -1.47 -6.91
CA SER A 320 30.85 -1.45 -8.37
C SER A 320 31.27 -0.10 -8.95
N ALA A 321 30.84 1.00 -8.34
CA ALA A 321 31.23 2.36 -8.78
C ALA A 321 32.75 2.57 -8.74
N LYS A 322 33.43 2.00 -7.71
CA LYS A 322 34.90 2.03 -7.64
C LYS A 322 35.53 1.29 -8.82
N ALA A 323 35.04 0.10 -9.13
CA ALA A 323 35.54 -0.68 -10.27
C ALA A 323 35.31 0.06 -11.61
N ASP A 324 34.13 0.68 -11.79
CA ASP A 324 33.82 1.47 -12.99
C ASP A 324 34.80 2.64 -13.17
N ILE A 325 35.09 3.38 -12.10
CA ILE A 325 36.06 4.50 -12.12
C ILE A 325 37.48 4.01 -12.43
N LEU A 326 37.88 2.86 -11.89
CA LEU A 326 39.18 2.26 -12.23
C LEU A 326 39.28 1.91 -13.71
N VAL A 327 38.22 1.39 -14.30
CA VAL A 327 38.16 1.13 -15.75
C VAL A 327 38.29 2.43 -16.56
N GLU A 328 37.53 3.47 -16.17
CA GLU A 328 37.59 4.79 -16.81
C GLU A 328 38.99 5.43 -16.68
N ALA A 329 39.68 5.17 -15.59
CA ALA A 329 41.07 5.59 -15.36
C ALA A 329 42.11 4.76 -16.10
N GLY A 330 41.69 3.74 -16.89
CA GLY A 330 42.62 2.82 -17.58
C GLY A 330 43.26 1.76 -16.68
N ARG A 331 42.78 1.60 -15.43
CA ARG A 331 43.32 0.68 -14.39
C ARG A 331 42.49 -0.61 -14.32
N SER A 332 42.14 -1.20 -15.46
CA SER A 332 41.27 -2.37 -15.57
C SER A 332 41.75 -3.60 -14.76
N GLN A 333 43.08 -3.76 -14.63
CA GLN A 333 43.64 -4.87 -13.83
C GLN A 333 43.28 -4.77 -12.34
N GLU A 334 43.16 -3.55 -11.82
CA GLU A 334 42.74 -3.31 -10.44
C GLU A 334 41.22 -3.41 -10.26
N ALA A 335 40.46 -3.14 -11.31
CA ALA A 335 39.02 -3.25 -11.30
C ALA A 335 38.54 -4.71 -11.26
N LEU A 336 39.25 -5.63 -11.92
CA LEU A 336 38.83 -7.02 -12.09
C LEU A 336 38.52 -7.74 -10.76
N PRO A 337 39.42 -7.76 -9.75
CA PRO A 337 39.13 -8.41 -8.47
C PRO A 337 37.97 -7.75 -7.70
N ILE A 338 37.72 -6.46 -7.94
CA ILE A 338 36.59 -5.77 -7.33
C ILE A 338 35.30 -6.22 -7.99
N TYR A 339 35.24 -6.34 -9.32
CA TYR A 339 34.07 -6.87 -10.02
C TYR A 339 33.79 -8.33 -9.63
N GLU A 340 34.80 -9.17 -9.50
CA GLU A 340 34.63 -10.54 -9.02
C GLU A 340 34.00 -10.58 -7.62
N LYS A 341 34.50 -9.72 -6.72
CA LYS A 341 33.93 -9.56 -5.37
C LYS A 341 32.49 -9.06 -5.43
N VAL A 342 32.20 -8.05 -6.25
CA VAL A 342 30.84 -7.51 -6.44
C VAL A 342 29.90 -8.59 -6.95
N LEU A 343 30.33 -9.41 -7.92
CA LEU A 343 29.52 -10.48 -8.47
C LEU A 343 29.19 -11.52 -7.40
N GLN A 344 30.19 -11.98 -6.66
CA GLN A 344 29.98 -12.93 -5.55
C GLN A 344 29.04 -12.39 -4.48
N MET A 345 29.17 -11.10 -4.14
CA MET A 345 28.32 -10.47 -3.15
C MET A 345 26.88 -10.24 -3.67
N LYS A 346 26.70 -9.88 -4.95
CA LYS A 346 25.38 -9.79 -5.56
C LYS A 346 24.68 -11.14 -5.60
N ASP A 347 25.40 -12.20 -5.97
CA ASP A 347 24.84 -13.56 -5.95
C ASP A 347 24.42 -13.97 -4.54
N SER A 348 25.26 -13.66 -3.54
CA SER A 348 24.93 -13.92 -2.13
C SER A 348 23.72 -13.12 -1.65
N LEU A 349 23.65 -11.83 -1.99
CA LEU A 349 22.52 -10.96 -1.65
C LEU A 349 21.21 -11.42 -2.33
N VAL A 350 21.27 -11.78 -3.61
CA VAL A 350 20.12 -12.31 -4.35
C VAL A 350 19.65 -13.63 -3.74
N THR A 351 20.60 -14.53 -3.40
CA THR A 351 20.28 -15.81 -2.76
C THR A 351 19.67 -15.60 -1.38
N GLU A 352 20.26 -14.73 -0.56
CA GLU A 352 19.73 -14.40 0.77
C GLU A 352 18.35 -13.75 0.70
N LEU A 353 18.15 -12.81 -0.23
CA LEU A 353 16.87 -12.17 -0.46
C LEU A 353 15.82 -13.18 -0.94
N SER A 354 16.21 -14.07 -1.86
CA SER A 354 15.34 -15.14 -2.36
C SER A 354 14.95 -16.11 -1.25
N ASP A 355 15.92 -16.52 -0.40
CA ASP A 355 15.68 -17.39 0.74
C ASP A 355 14.78 -16.72 1.80
N LYS A 356 15.01 -15.43 2.07
CA LYS A 356 14.14 -14.65 2.97
C LYS A 356 12.74 -14.51 2.41
N GLN A 357 12.60 -14.21 1.12
CA GLN A 357 11.29 -14.14 0.45
C GLN A 357 10.58 -15.49 0.46
N MET A 358 11.31 -16.59 0.20
CA MET A 358 10.74 -17.94 0.25
C MET A 358 10.29 -18.29 1.67
N LYS A 359 11.10 -18.01 2.69
CA LYS A 359 10.71 -18.19 4.10
C LYS A 359 9.50 -17.36 4.48
N LEU A 360 9.42 -16.11 3.98
CA LEU A 360 8.29 -15.23 4.20
C LEU A 360 7.01 -15.79 3.55
N ILE A 361 7.12 -16.23 2.28
CA ILE A 361 6.01 -16.87 1.56
C ILE A 361 5.55 -18.14 2.30
N GLN A 362 6.49 -18.98 2.74
CA GLN A 362 6.19 -20.17 3.53
C GLN A 362 5.54 -19.80 4.87
N SER A 363 6.07 -18.81 5.58
CA SER A 363 5.51 -18.32 6.84
C SER A 363 4.11 -17.77 6.64
N ASN A 364 3.91 -16.91 5.64
CA ASN A 364 2.59 -16.36 5.31
C ASN A 364 1.61 -17.45 4.87
N TYR A 365 2.09 -18.44 4.10
CA TYR A 365 1.26 -19.60 3.75
C TYR A 365 0.85 -20.39 5.00
N HIS A 366 1.79 -20.65 5.94
CA HIS A 366 1.47 -21.33 7.18
C HIS A 366 0.55 -20.52 8.08
N ILE A 367 0.78 -19.20 8.22
CA ILE A 367 -0.09 -18.30 8.99
C ILE A 367 -1.49 -18.26 8.37
N ASN A 368 -1.59 -18.07 7.07
CA ASN A 368 -2.88 -18.04 6.38
C ASN A 368 -3.59 -19.40 6.43
N LYS A 369 -2.82 -20.50 6.36
CA LYS A 369 -3.37 -21.85 6.52
C LYS A 369 -3.89 -22.07 7.93
N ILE A 370 -3.12 -21.70 8.95
CA ILE A 370 -3.55 -21.80 10.36
C ILE A 370 -4.78 -20.90 10.60
N ALA A 371 -4.77 -19.66 10.09
CA ALA A 371 -5.92 -18.76 10.20
C ALA A 371 -7.17 -19.34 9.52
N LEU A 372 -6.99 -19.95 8.33
CA LEU A 372 -8.07 -20.61 7.62
C LEU A 372 -8.58 -21.85 8.36
N GLU A 373 -7.67 -22.66 8.93
CA GLU A 373 -8.02 -23.83 9.74
C GLU A 373 -8.72 -23.38 11.05
N GLU A 374 -8.27 -22.30 11.68
CA GLU A 374 -8.91 -21.72 12.85
C GLU A 374 -10.30 -21.18 12.52
N GLU A 375 -10.45 -20.47 11.38
CA GLU A 375 -11.74 -19.99 10.91
C GLU A 375 -12.68 -21.15 10.58
N GLN A 376 -12.16 -22.18 9.89
CA GLN A 376 -12.94 -23.40 9.62
C GLN A 376 -13.32 -24.12 10.92
N LEU A 377 -12.44 -24.14 11.93
CA LEU A 377 -12.72 -24.72 13.23
C LEU A 377 -13.78 -23.90 13.98
N LYS A 378 -13.67 -22.56 13.98
CA LYS A 378 -14.68 -21.65 14.54
C LYS A 378 -16.02 -21.87 13.86
N ASN A 379 -16.03 -21.95 12.52
CA ASN A 379 -17.26 -22.22 11.75
C ASN A 379 -17.84 -23.60 12.04
N LYS A 380 -17.00 -24.64 12.19
CA LYS A 380 -17.44 -25.97 12.63
C LYS A 380 -17.99 -25.96 14.04
N ILE A 381 -17.32 -25.27 14.97
CA ILE A 381 -17.81 -25.12 16.35
C ILE A 381 -19.13 -24.34 16.39
N GLN A 382 -19.25 -23.24 15.65
CA GLN A 382 -20.50 -22.49 15.52
C GLN A 382 -21.61 -23.35 14.91
N LEU A 383 -21.30 -24.16 13.91
CA LEU A 383 -22.26 -25.09 13.32
C LEU A 383 -22.69 -26.15 14.32
N ILE A 384 -21.74 -26.72 15.07
CA ILE A 384 -22.05 -27.69 16.14
C ILE A 384 -22.92 -27.05 17.24
N VAL A 385 -22.56 -25.84 17.67
CA VAL A 385 -23.36 -25.08 18.66
C VAL A 385 -24.77 -24.80 18.13
N LEU A 386 -24.88 -24.39 16.87
CA LEU A 386 -26.16 -24.16 16.19
C LEU A 386 -27.00 -25.47 16.10
N ILE A 387 -26.34 -26.59 15.78
CA ILE A 387 -26.99 -27.91 15.74
C ILE A 387 -27.44 -28.33 17.15
N VAL A 388 -26.59 -28.12 18.16
CA VAL A 388 -26.93 -28.41 19.57
C VAL A 388 -28.07 -27.54 20.06
N ILE A 389 -28.04 -26.23 19.77
CA ILE A 389 -29.14 -25.30 20.11
C ILE A 389 -30.41 -25.69 19.34
N GLY A 390 -30.28 -26.00 18.04
CA GLY A 390 -31.38 -26.44 17.20
C GLY A 390 -32.00 -27.76 17.68
N THR A 391 -31.15 -28.75 18.03
CA THR A 391 -31.62 -30.02 18.58
C THR A 391 -32.24 -29.84 20.00
N THR A 392 -31.66 -28.97 20.83
CA THR A 392 -32.21 -28.67 22.14
C THR A 392 -33.56 -27.94 22.03
N LEU A 393 -33.68 -26.99 21.08
CA LEU A 393 -34.95 -26.32 20.77
C LEU A 393 -35.98 -27.31 20.21
N ILE A 394 -35.56 -28.23 19.30
CA ILE A 394 -36.43 -29.26 18.77
C ILE A 394 -36.90 -30.20 19.88
N VAL A 395 -36.00 -30.58 20.81
CA VAL A 395 -36.35 -31.42 21.96
C VAL A 395 -37.30 -30.68 22.91
N LEU A 396 -37.05 -29.40 23.18
CA LEU A 396 -37.96 -28.58 23.99
C LEU A 396 -39.33 -28.39 23.32
N VAL A 397 -39.35 -28.14 22.01
CA VAL A 397 -40.60 -28.04 21.24
C VAL A 397 -41.29 -29.39 21.17
N PHE A 398 -40.52 -30.49 21.02
CA PHE A 398 -41.10 -31.86 21.05
C PHE A 398 -41.72 -32.18 22.43
N PHE A 399 -41.03 -31.84 23.52
CA PHE A 399 -41.57 -31.99 24.87
C PHE A 399 -42.81 -31.09 25.12
N MET A 400 -42.74 -29.85 24.64
CA MET A 400 -43.87 -28.91 24.72
C MET A 400 -45.07 -29.40 23.89
N LEU A 401 -44.81 -29.90 22.66
CA LEU A 401 -45.84 -30.49 21.81
C LEU A 401 -46.35 -31.79 22.39
N ARG A 402 -45.51 -32.58 23.04
CA ARG A 402 -45.93 -33.82 23.71
C ARG A 402 -46.76 -33.50 24.96
N ILE A 403 -46.37 -32.49 25.72
CA ILE A 403 -47.18 -31.98 26.87
C ILE A 403 -48.52 -31.42 26.33
N PHE A 404 -48.49 -30.70 25.23
CA PHE A 404 -49.71 -30.19 24.61
C PHE A 404 -50.55 -31.31 23.98
N ARG A 405 -49.92 -32.35 23.39
CA ARG A 405 -50.62 -33.53 22.88
C ARG A 405 -51.15 -34.40 23.98
N VAL A 406 -50.41 -34.58 25.08
CA VAL A 406 -50.90 -35.30 26.28
C VAL A 406 -52.08 -34.55 26.91
N ARG A 407 -52.01 -33.22 26.94
CA ARG A 407 -53.18 -32.40 27.37
C ARG A 407 -54.31 -32.38 26.35
N LYS A 408 -54.01 -32.48 25.05
CA LYS A 408 -55.01 -32.54 23.99
C LYS A 408 -55.48 -33.97 23.69
N ALA A 409 -54.61 -34.98 23.88
CA ALA A 409 -55.00 -36.41 23.81
C ALA A 409 -55.93 -36.84 24.93
N LEU A 410 -55.91 -36.10 26.03
CA LEU A 410 -56.96 -36.21 27.04
C LEU A 410 -58.30 -35.57 26.58
N LYS A 411 -58.30 -34.85 25.45
CA LYS A 411 -59.52 -34.16 24.98
C LYS A 411 -59.99 -34.52 23.58
N ILE A 412 -59.15 -35.08 22.73
CA ILE A 412 -59.63 -35.51 21.41
C ILE A 412 -58.72 -36.65 20.94
N ALA A 413 -59.24 -37.86 20.97
CA ALA A 413 -58.73 -38.97 20.20
C ALA A 413 -59.04 -38.74 18.71
N GLU A 414 -58.16 -39.15 17.93
CA GLU A 414 -58.30 -39.40 16.47
C GLU A 414 -57.98 -38.31 15.45
N SER A 415 -57.22 -38.78 14.63
CA SER A 415 -57.15 -38.70 13.15
C SER A 415 -56.30 -37.60 12.51
N GLU A 416 -55.49 -38.11 11.61
CA GLU A 416 -54.89 -37.53 10.40
C GLU A 416 -53.86 -36.42 10.57
N THR A 417 -52.58 -36.81 10.63
CA THR A 417 -51.57 -36.17 9.77
C THR A 417 -50.23 -36.93 9.81
N ARG A 418 -50.03 -37.82 8.98
CA ARG A 418 -48.76 -38.54 8.75
C ARG A 418 -48.30 -38.45 7.31
N LYS A 419 -48.26 -37.35 6.65
CA LYS A 419 -47.65 -37.31 5.28
C LYS A 419 -46.79 -36.08 4.90
N ALA A 420 -46.66 -35.05 5.70
CA ALA A 420 -46.01 -33.82 5.26
C ALA A 420 -44.56 -33.60 5.73
N THR A 421 -44.03 -34.42 6.64
CA THR A 421 -42.72 -34.09 7.30
C THR A 421 -41.50 -34.69 6.58
N ARG A 422 -41.67 -35.55 5.61
CA ARG A 422 -40.51 -36.24 4.98
C ARG A 422 -39.91 -35.55 3.78
N ILE A 423 -40.53 -34.50 3.28
CA ILE A 423 -40.05 -33.79 2.07
C ILE A 423 -39.22 -32.54 2.39
N ALA A 424 -39.42 -31.96 3.58
CA ALA A 424 -38.75 -30.69 3.94
C ALA A 424 -37.29 -30.83 4.43
N GLU A 425 -36.88 -31.98 4.94
CA GLU A 425 -35.53 -32.17 5.51
C GLU A 425 -34.46 -32.35 4.41
N LYS A 426 -34.80 -32.95 3.27
CA LYS A 426 -33.84 -33.13 2.17
C LYS A 426 -33.47 -31.85 1.41
N ALA A 427 -34.34 -30.84 1.44
CA ALA A 427 -34.10 -29.58 0.73
C ALA A 427 -33.20 -28.59 1.51
N ASN A 428 -33.08 -28.78 2.82
CA ASN A 428 -32.39 -27.80 3.68
C ASN A 428 -30.88 -28.04 3.83
N GLU A 429 -30.41 -29.27 3.73
CA GLU A 429 -28.98 -29.60 3.82
C GLU A 429 -28.19 -29.14 2.60
N THR A 430 -28.78 -29.20 1.42
CA THR A 430 -28.15 -28.74 0.16
C THR A 430 -28.08 -27.21 0.08
N LYS A 431 -29.02 -26.51 0.73
CA LYS A 431 -29.12 -25.05 0.71
C LYS A 431 -28.09 -24.35 1.61
N ASN A 432 -27.75 -24.97 2.72
CA ASN A 432 -26.82 -24.35 3.69
C ASN A 432 -25.37 -24.42 3.26
N HIS A 433 -24.96 -25.44 2.51
CA HIS A 433 -23.60 -25.52 1.98
C HIS A 433 -23.34 -24.51 0.85
N PHE A 434 -24.37 -24.18 0.08
CA PHE A 434 -24.30 -23.22 -1.03
C PHE A 434 -24.23 -21.76 -0.53
N LEU A 435 -24.91 -21.44 0.56
CA LEU A 435 -25.01 -20.06 1.07
C LEU A 435 -23.76 -19.57 1.83
N ALA A 436 -22.99 -20.49 2.41
CA ALA A 436 -21.82 -20.12 3.21
C ALA A 436 -20.68 -19.53 2.35
N ASN A 437 -20.50 -20.03 1.14
CA ASN A 437 -19.42 -19.57 0.23
C ASN A 437 -19.74 -18.28 -0.52
N ILE A 438 -21.01 -17.99 -0.78
CA ILE A 438 -21.43 -16.76 -1.50
C ILE A 438 -21.50 -15.55 -0.57
N SER A 439 -21.71 -15.78 0.73
CA SER A 439 -22.06 -14.74 1.71
C SER A 439 -20.95 -13.74 1.98
N TYR A 440 -19.67 -14.09 1.78
CA TYR A 440 -18.55 -13.22 2.14
C TYR A 440 -18.35 -12.09 1.12
N ASN A 441 -18.41 -12.40 -0.17
CA ASN A 441 -18.14 -11.44 -1.24
C ASN A 441 -19.34 -10.53 -1.57
N ILE A 442 -20.54 -10.94 -1.16
CA ILE A 442 -21.77 -10.13 -1.28
C ILE A 442 -21.86 -9.09 -0.16
N ARG A 443 -21.22 -9.32 0.97
CA ARG A 443 -21.41 -8.51 2.19
C ARG A 443 -20.88 -7.07 2.07
N ILE A 444 -19.81 -6.85 1.30
CA ILE A 444 -19.17 -5.52 1.21
C ILE A 444 -20.09 -4.51 0.49
N PRO A 445 -20.51 -4.72 -0.76
CA PRO A 445 -21.42 -3.78 -1.43
C PRO A 445 -22.82 -3.75 -0.78
N LEU A 446 -23.27 -4.85 -0.20
CA LEU A 446 -24.53 -4.88 0.55
C LEU A 446 -24.49 -3.97 1.78
N ASN A 447 -23.39 -3.96 2.52
CA ASN A 447 -23.22 -3.04 3.64
C ASN A 447 -23.24 -1.57 3.19
N GLY A 448 -22.71 -1.27 2.00
CA GLY A 448 -22.83 0.06 1.39
C GLY A 448 -24.29 0.46 1.13
N VAL A 449 -25.03 -0.43 0.49
CA VAL A 449 -26.47 -0.21 0.22
C VAL A 449 -27.25 0.00 1.52
N VAL A 450 -27.06 -0.85 2.52
CA VAL A 450 -27.78 -0.77 3.80
C VAL A 450 -27.38 0.47 4.58
N GLY A 451 -26.09 0.79 4.67
CA GLY A 451 -25.60 1.94 5.43
C GLY A 451 -26.16 3.28 4.90
N PHE A 452 -26.11 3.50 3.59
CA PHE A 452 -26.63 4.71 2.98
C PHE A 452 -28.17 4.77 3.00
N SER A 453 -28.85 3.64 2.88
CA SER A 453 -30.31 3.59 3.04
C SER A 453 -30.73 3.95 4.47
N GLN A 454 -29.98 3.52 5.50
CA GLN A 454 -30.23 3.88 6.89
C GLN A 454 -29.97 5.37 7.14
N LEU A 455 -28.93 5.95 6.52
CA LEU A 455 -28.68 7.39 6.61
C LEU A 455 -29.81 8.20 6.01
N ILE A 456 -30.34 7.82 4.83
CA ILE A 456 -31.51 8.47 4.23
C ILE A 456 -32.74 8.35 5.16
N ALA A 457 -32.92 7.22 5.83
CA ALA A 457 -34.08 6.96 6.67
C ALA A 457 -33.99 7.65 8.06
N SER A 458 -32.79 7.87 8.58
CA SER A 458 -32.58 8.45 9.91
C SER A 458 -32.54 9.97 9.97
N GLU A 459 -32.44 10.65 8.82
CA GLU A 459 -32.42 12.12 8.74
C GLU A 459 -33.62 12.67 7.95
N PRO A 460 -34.75 12.94 8.63
CA PRO A 460 -35.97 13.45 7.98
C PRO A 460 -35.82 14.82 7.30
N ASN A 461 -34.82 15.61 7.71
CA ASN A 461 -34.55 16.96 7.19
C ASN A 461 -33.36 17.01 6.23
N MET A 462 -32.95 15.88 5.66
CA MET A 462 -31.89 15.82 4.67
C MET A 462 -32.29 16.65 3.43
N ASP A 463 -31.39 17.51 2.97
CA ASP A 463 -31.62 18.27 1.73
C ASP A 463 -31.76 17.34 0.51
N GLU A 464 -32.45 17.85 -0.51
CA GLU A 464 -32.82 17.03 -1.68
C GLU A 464 -31.59 16.61 -2.50
N ASP A 465 -30.52 17.40 -2.50
CA ASP A 465 -29.29 17.10 -3.23
C ASP A 465 -28.49 16.00 -2.55
N THR A 466 -28.31 16.04 -1.22
CA THR A 466 -27.70 14.97 -0.44
C THR A 466 -28.50 13.67 -0.53
N ARG A 467 -29.85 13.77 -0.57
CA ARG A 467 -30.71 12.59 -0.75
C ARG A 467 -30.53 11.95 -2.12
N LYS A 468 -30.39 12.76 -3.17
CA LYS A 468 -30.10 12.27 -4.52
C LYS A 468 -28.72 11.63 -4.60
N GLU A 469 -27.73 12.23 -3.95
CA GLU A 469 -26.37 11.70 -3.90
C GLU A 469 -26.34 10.33 -3.22
N PHE A 470 -26.99 10.18 -2.05
CA PHE A 470 -27.06 8.90 -1.36
C PHE A 470 -27.86 7.85 -2.15
N SER A 471 -28.92 8.26 -2.85
CA SER A 471 -29.68 7.38 -3.73
C SER A 471 -28.84 6.90 -4.91
N ALA A 472 -28.02 7.78 -5.50
CA ALA A 472 -27.09 7.42 -6.57
C ALA A 472 -26.00 6.46 -6.07
N ILE A 473 -25.49 6.62 -4.84
CA ILE A 473 -24.53 5.70 -4.22
C ILE A 473 -25.17 4.33 -3.98
N ILE A 474 -26.43 4.29 -3.51
CA ILE A 474 -27.16 3.04 -3.31
C ILE A 474 -27.35 2.32 -4.64
N GLN A 475 -27.81 3.04 -5.68
CA GLN A 475 -28.01 2.48 -7.01
C GLN A 475 -26.70 1.92 -7.55
N LYS A 476 -25.62 2.66 -7.46
CA LYS A 476 -24.29 2.27 -7.91
C LYS A 476 -23.80 0.99 -7.19
N ASN A 477 -23.89 0.95 -5.86
CA ASN A 477 -23.49 -0.25 -5.10
C ASN A 477 -24.36 -1.47 -5.45
N THR A 478 -25.64 -1.24 -5.79
CA THR A 478 -26.55 -2.31 -6.21
C THR A 478 -26.13 -2.86 -7.57
N GLU A 479 -25.79 -1.99 -8.52
CA GLU A 479 -25.31 -2.37 -9.86
C GLU A 479 -23.95 -3.10 -9.76
N GLU A 480 -23.01 -2.60 -8.95
CA GLU A 480 -21.71 -3.23 -8.66
C GLU A 480 -21.92 -4.64 -8.05
N LEU A 481 -22.87 -4.79 -7.12
CA LEU A 481 -23.21 -6.09 -6.51
C LEU A 481 -23.76 -7.08 -7.55
N MET A 482 -24.69 -6.65 -8.37
CA MET A 482 -25.27 -7.48 -9.43
C MET A 482 -24.21 -7.91 -10.44
N GLN A 483 -23.31 -7.01 -10.78
CA GLN A 483 -22.24 -7.30 -11.71
C GLN A 483 -21.24 -8.31 -11.13
N LEU A 484 -20.81 -8.10 -9.87
CA LEU A 484 -19.91 -9.03 -9.17
C LEU A 484 -20.49 -10.44 -9.06
N VAL A 485 -21.77 -10.55 -8.71
CA VAL A 485 -22.46 -11.86 -8.64
C VAL A 485 -22.46 -12.55 -9.99
N ASN A 486 -22.80 -11.84 -11.05
CA ASN A 486 -22.80 -12.38 -12.39
C ASN A 486 -21.39 -12.79 -12.85
N ASP A 487 -20.38 -11.98 -12.54
CA ASP A 487 -19.00 -12.24 -12.90
C ASP A 487 -18.46 -13.51 -12.21
N VAL A 488 -18.71 -13.66 -10.92
CA VAL A 488 -18.31 -14.86 -10.17
C VAL A 488 -19.03 -16.12 -10.68
N LEU A 489 -20.30 -16.00 -11.03
CA LEU A 489 -21.05 -17.10 -11.61
C LEU A 489 -20.52 -17.47 -13.01
N ASP A 490 -20.20 -16.49 -13.83
CA ASP A 490 -19.65 -16.71 -15.17
C ASP A 490 -18.24 -17.30 -15.10
N LEU A 491 -17.37 -16.78 -14.21
CA LEU A 491 -16.06 -17.35 -13.96
C LEU A 491 -16.14 -18.81 -13.51
N SER A 492 -17.00 -19.10 -12.53
CA SER A 492 -17.20 -20.46 -12.02
C SER A 492 -17.70 -21.44 -13.09
N ARG A 493 -18.60 -20.98 -13.97
CA ARG A 493 -19.12 -21.80 -15.09
C ARG A 493 -18.05 -22.02 -16.16
N LEU A 494 -17.22 -21.02 -16.44
CA LEU A 494 -16.11 -21.13 -17.39
C LEU A 494 -15.04 -22.09 -16.88
N GLU A 495 -14.60 -21.94 -15.63
CA GLU A 495 -13.62 -22.85 -15.01
C GLU A 495 -14.09 -24.29 -14.94
N ALA A 496 -15.37 -24.49 -14.71
CA ALA A 496 -16.00 -25.82 -14.66
C ALA A 496 -16.33 -26.40 -16.05
N ASN A 497 -16.08 -25.68 -17.14
CA ASN A 497 -16.55 -26.03 -18.49
C ASN A 497 -18.07 -26.29 -18.54
N MET A 498 -18.84 -25.61 -17.70
CA MET A 498 -20.31 -25.77 -17.61
C MET A 498 -21.06 -24.60 -18.26
N MET A 499 -20.36 -23.63 -18.83
CA MET A 499 -20.98 -22.50 -19.51
C MET A 499 -21.62 -23.03 -20.83
N LYS A 500 -22.88 -22.70 -21.02
CA LYS A 500 -23.58 -23.00 -22.28
C LYS A 500 -23.44 -21.82 -23.21
N PHE A 501 -22.93 -22.06 -24.42
CA PHE A 501 -22.75 -21.03 -25.44
C PHE A 501 -23.82 -21.15 -26.52
N GLN A 502 -24.28 -20.02 -27.00
CA GLN A 502 -25.19 -19.91 -28.15
C GLN A 502 -24.38 -19.54 -29.38
N ILE A 503 -23.82 -20.55 -30.01
CA ILE A 503 -22.93 -20.39 -31.14
C ILE A 503 -23.71 -20.05 -32.39
N GLN A 504 -23.34 -18.98 -33.05
CA GLN A 504 -23.89 -18.51 -34.32
C GLN A 504 -22.83 -17.86 -35.19
N GLU A 505 -23.07 -17.83 -36.49
CA GLU A 505 -22.21 -17.07 -37.40
C GLU A 505 -22.61 -15.58 -37.36
N TYR A 506 -21.63 -14.71 -37.21
CA TYR A 506 -21.84 -13.29 -37.15
C TYR A 506 -20.66 -12.54 -37.77
N ASP A 507 -20.90 -11.34 -38.30
CA ASP A 507 -19.82 -10.52 -38.85
C ASP A 507 -19.03 -9.83 -37.74
N ALA A 508 -17.71 -10.02 -37.72
CA ALA A 508 -16.83 -9.44 -36.69
C ALA A 508 -16.81 -7.90 -36.69
N VAL A 509 -17.00 -7.27 -37.87
CA VAL A 509 -17.05 -5.80 -37.97
C VAL A 509 -18.38 -5.30 -37.38
N ALA A 510 -19.48 -5.98 -37.68
CA ALA A 510 -20.78 -5.66 -37.08
C ALA A 510 -20.75 -5.85 -35.56
N LEU A 511 -20.11 -6.93 -35.09
CA LEU A 511 -19.93 -7.21 -33.66
C LEU A 511 -19.14 -6.11 -32.95
N CYS A 512 -18.07 -5.58 -33.56
CA CYS A 512 -17.33 -4.45 -33.03
C CYS A 512 -18.20 -3.19 -32.94
N ASN A 513 -18.98 -2.91 -33.97
CA ASN A 513 -19.90 -1.77 -33.99
C ASN A 513 -20.98 -1.89 -32.92
N ASP A 514 -21.55 -3.09 -32.72
CA ASP A 514 -22.52 -3.35 -31.65
C ASP A 514 -21.90 -3.13 -30.27
N ALA A 515 -20.68 -3.63 -30.05
CA ALA A 515 -19.96 -3.41 -28.80
C ALA A 515 -19.67 -1.92 -28.55
N ILE A 516 -19.27 -1.17 -29.57
CA ILE A 516 -19.04 0.27 -29.48
C ILE A 516 -20.34 1.02 -29.19
N TYR A 517 -21.40 0.67 -29.87
CA TYR A 517 -22.73 1.25 -29.63
C TYR A 517 -23.18 1.03 -28.19
N MET A 518 -23.05 -0.19 -27.67
CA MET A 518 -23.38 -0.51 -26.28
C MET A 518 -22.48 0.22 -25.28
N ALA A 519 -21.19 0.35 -25.61
CA ALA A 519 -20.23 1.06 -24.76
C ALA A 519 -20.58 2.57 -24.68
N ARG A 520 -20.92 3.19 -25.79
CA ARG A 520 -21.35 4.60 -25.85
C ARG A 520 -22.64 4.86 -25.08
N MET A 521 -23.61 3.93 -25.15
CA MET A 521 -24.86 4.02 -24.38
C MET A 521 -24.64 3.95 -22.86
N ARG A 522 -23.56 3.34 -22.40
CA ARG A 522 -23.22 3.25 -20.99
C ARG A 522 -22.44 4.45 -20.45
N ASN A 523 -21.71 5.19 -21.32
CA ASN A 523 -20.76 6.23 -20.92
C ASN A 523 -20.76 7.39 -21.92
N GLU A 524 -21.90 8.06 -22.12
CA GLU A 524 -22.08 9.08 -23.18
C GLU A 524 -21.15 10.31 -23.07
N GLU A 525 -20.59 10.65 -21.91
CA GLU A 525 -19.87 11.91 -21.72
C GLU A 525 -18.35 11.77 -21.49
N THR A 526 -17.82 10.57 -21.24
CA THR A 526 -16.44 10.42 -20.76
C THR A 526 -15.50 9.60 -21.65
N ILE A 527 -16.04 8.86 -22.62
CA ILE A 527 -15.24 7.96 -23.47
C ILE A 527 -15.52 8.23 -24.95
N GLU A 528 -14.48 8.64 -25.68
CA GLU A 528 -14.49 8.71 -27.14
C GLU A 528 -13.84 7.44 -27.70
N ILE A 529 -14.57 6.71 -28.54
CA ILE A 529 -14.09 5.45 -29.15
C ILE A 529 -13.94 5.70 -30.64
N TYR A 530 -12.70 5.56 -31.10
CA TYR A 530 -12.34 5.60 -32.52
C TYR A 530 -12.14 4.17 -33.00
N PHE A 531 -12.96 3.75 -33.99
CA PHE A 531 -12.86 2.43 -34.57
C PHE A 531 -12.12 2.50 -35.92
N ASP A 532 -11.05 1.73 -36.06
CA ASP A 532 -10.25 1.65 -37.28
C ASP A 532 -10.14 0.20 -37.75
N THR A 533 -10.48 -0.05 -39.00
CA THR A 533 -10.34 -1.38 -39.62
C THR A 533 -10.28 -1.26 -41.14
N HIS A 534 -9.45 -2.11 -41.74
CA HIS A 534 -9.40 -2.30 -43.21
C HIS A 534 -10.25 -3.52 -43.67
N ILE A 535 -10.97 -4.16 -42.74
CA ILE A 535 -11.83 -5.32 -43.01
C ILE A 535 -13.23 -4.83 -43.26
N GLU A 536 -13.78 -5.08 -44.47
CA GLU A 536 -15.16 -4.71 -44.77
C GLU A 536 -16.16 -5.66 -44.10
N THR A 537 -15.92 -6.98 -44.16
CA THR A 537 -16.71 -8.02 -43.52
C THR A 537 -15.83 -9.21 -43.16
N GLN A 538 -16.07 -9.84 -42.03
CA GLN A 538 -15.40 -11.06 -41.60
C GLN A 538 -16.35 -11.93 -40.80
N PRO A 539 -16.92 -12.99 -41.38
CA PRO A 539 -17.72 -13.92 -40.64
C PRO A 539 -16.88 -14.69 -39.63
N ILE A 540 -17.38 -14.81 -38.42
CA ILE A 540 -16.81 -15.59 -37.31
C ILE A 540 -17.91 -16.41 -36.67
N THR A 541 -17.57 -17.58 -36.19
CA THR A 541 -18.50 -18.47 -35.46
C THR A 541 -18.26 -18.26 -33.97
N THR A 542 -19.20 -17.66 -33.25
CA THR A 542 -19.03 -17.29 -31.85
C THR A 542 -20.35 -17.21 -31.08
N ASP A 543 -20.28 -17.13 -29.77
CA ASP A 543 -21.38 -16.62 -28.97
C ASP A 543 -21.31 -15.07 -28.99
N THR A 544 -22.15 -14.49 -29.83
CA THR A 544 -22.18 -13.04 -30.08
C THR A 544 -22.41 -12.25 -28.80
N GLY A 545 -23.31 -12.70 -27.93
CA GLY A 545 -23.63 -12.02 -26.68
C GLY A 545 -22.45 -12.00 -25.73
N ARG A 546 -21.73 -13.11 -25.59
CA ARG A 546 -20.57 -13.24 -24.71
C ARG A 546 -19.36 -12.48 -25.24
N LEU A 547 -19.11 -12.51 -26.53
CA LEU A 547 -17.99 -11.78 -27.11
C LEU A 547 -18.23 -10.28 -27.10
N ILE A 548 -19.46 -9.82 -27.37
CA ILE A 548 -19.84 -8.40 -27.20
C ILE A 548 -19.66 -7.98 -25.74
N GLN A 549 -20.10 -8.78 -24.78
CA GLN A 549 -19.93 -8.49 -23.35
C GLN A 549 -18.45 -8.35 -22.97
N ALA A 550 -17.56 -9.22 -23.48
CA ALA A 550 -16.13 -9.12 -23.28
C ALA A 550 -15.57 -7.81 -23.86
N LEU A 551 -15.92 -7.45 -25.09
CA LEU A 551 -15.49 -6.20 -25.73
C LEU A 551 -16.03 -4.98 -24.98
N VAL A 552 -17.32 -4.95 -24.65
CA VAL A 552 -17.92 -3.83 -23.88
C VAL A 552 -17.22 -3.66 -22.55
N SER A 553 -16.89 -4.74 -21.85
CA SER A 553 -16.16 -4.66 -20.57
C SER A 553 -14.80 -4.01 -20.72
N THR A 554 -14.06 -4.27 -21.80
CA THR A 554 -12.76 -3.64 -22.08
C THR A 554 -12.87 -2.17 -22.46
N LEU A 555 -14.02 -1.73 -22.96
CA LEU A 555 -14.27 -0.36 -23.37
C LEU A 555 -14.84 0.51 -22.24
N THR A 556 -15.48 -0.07 -21.23
CA THR A 556 -16.26 0.68 -20.23
C THR A 556 -15.94 0.39 -18.77
N TYR A 557 -15.19 -0.66 -18.46
CA TYR A 557 -14.95 -1.07 -17.08
C TYR A 557 -13.60 -0.58 -16.54
N PRO A 558 -13.48 -0.11 -15.31
CA PRO A 558 -14.54 0.12 -14.31
C PRO A 558 -15.30 1.44 -14.54
N GLN A 559 -16.56 1.49 -14.21
CA GLN A 559 -17.44 2.65 -14.40
C GLN A 559 -17.04 3.91 -13.60
N LYS A 560 -16.00 3.84 -12.78
CA LYS A 560 -15.52 4.94 -11.91
C LYS A 560 -14.65 5.97 -12.63
N ASN A 561 -14.49 5.87 -13.95
CA ASN A 561 -13.60 6.74 -14.71
C ASN A 561 -14.28 8.09 -14.98
N THR A 562 -13.85 9.14 -14.26
CA THR A 562 -14.31 10.52 -14.44
C THR A 562 -13.43 11.31 -15.42
N THR A 563 -12.37 10.72 -15.94
CA THR A 563 -11.44 11.37 -16.89
C THR A 563 -11.88 11.09 -18.32
N HIS A 564 -11.94 12.15 -19.13
CA HIS A 564 -12.14 12.02 -20.57
C HIS A 564 -11.06 11.14 -21.18
N ARG A 565 -11.46 10.08 -21.90
CA ARG A 565 -10.53 9.07 -22.42
C ARG A 565 -10.83 8.80 -23.91
N GLU A 566 -9.79 8.88 -24.71
CA GLU A 566 -9.83 8.46 -26.11
C GLU A 566 -9.36 7.01 -26.21
N ILE A 567 -10.21 6.12 -26.69
CA ILE A 567 -9.92 4.71 -26.93
C ILE A 567 -9.78 4.48 -28.43
N ILE A 568 -8.68 3.88 -28.84
CA ILE A 568 -8.50 3.44 -30.23
C ILE A 568 -8.76 1.95 -30.26
N PHE A 569 -9.80 1.56 -30.98
CA PHE A 569 -10.19 0.18 -31.18
C PHE A 569 -9.89 -0.24 -32.63
N THR A 570 -8.96 -1.15 -32.82
CA THR A 570 -8.53 -1.60 -34.14
C THR A 570 -8.85 -3.08 -34.31
N LEU A 571 -9.42 -3.44 -35.48
CA LEU A 571 -9.66 -4.81 -35.90
C LEU A 571 -8.77 -5.13 -37.09
N THR A 572 -7.90 -6.13 -36.96
CA THR A 572 -6.96 -6.56 -37.98
C THR A 572 -6.99 -8.09 -38.16
N ARG A 573 -6.39 -8.58 -39.24
CA ARG A 573 -6.05 -10.01 -39.37
C ARG A 573 -4.60 -10.21 -38.95
N ASP A 574 -4.31 -11.37 -38.37
CA ASP A 574 -2.92 -11.74 -38.13
C ASP A 574 -2.18 -12.05 -39.44
N ASP A 575 -0.83 -12.07 -39.40
CA ASP A 575 0.01 -12.31 -40.58
C ASP A 575 -0.25 -13.68 -41.22
N SER A 576 -0.81 -14.64 -40.49
CA SER A 576 -1.15 -15.98 -41.00
C SER A 576 -2.50 -16.01 -41.69
N GLY A 577 -3.33 -15.00 -41.54
CA GLY A 577 -4.72 -14.94 -42.03
C GLY A 577 -5.68 -15.94 -41.34
N LYS A 578 -5.24 -16.59 -40.23
CA LYS A 578 -6.02 -17.61 -39.50
C LYS A 578 -6.77 -17.07 -38.30
N GLN A 579 -6.40 -15.90 -37.86
CA GLN A 579 -7.02 -15.26 -36.71
C GLN A 579 -7.33 -13.79 -37.01
N ILE A 580 -8.34 -13.27 -36.34
CA ILE A 580 -8.55 -11.84 -36.22
C ILE A 580 -8.02 -11.35 -34.88
N CYS A 581 -7.52 -10.14 -34.89
CA CYS A 581 -6.94 -9.48 -33.73
C CYS A 581 -7.73 -8.21 -33.42
N PHE A 582 -8.19 -8.11 -32.20
CA PHE A 582 -8.84 -6.93 -31.64
C PHE A 582 -7.80 -6.22 -30.78
N HIS A 583 -7.45 -4.99 -31.10
CA HIS A 583 -6.52 -4.16 -30.34
C HIS A 583 -7.26 -2.97 -29.76
N ILE A 584 -7.27 -2.88 -28.44
CA ILE A 584 -7.95 -1.80 -27.72
C ILE A 584 -6.91 -1.03 -26.95
N SER A 585 -6.49 0.10 -27.49
CA SER A 585 -5.50 0.99 -26.88
C SER A 585 -6.18 1.94 -25.91
N ASN A 586 -5.48 2.23 -24.79
CA ASN A 586 -5.96 3.09 -23.72
C ASN A 586 -7.25 2.59 -23.05
N SER A 587 -7.41 1.25 -22.96
CA SER A 587 -8.56 0.61 -22.32
C SER A 587 -8.62 0.96 -20.83
N PRO A 588 -9.79 1.37 -20.30
CA PRO A 588 -9.95 1.62 -18.86
C PRO A 588 -9.79 0.34 -18.02
N LEU A 589 -10.07 -0.83 -18.58
CA LEU A 589 -9.92 -2.11 -17.87
C LEU A 589 -8.45 -2.46 -17.58
N ALA A 590 -7.51 -1.98 -18.40
CA ALA A 590 -6.08 -2.25 -18.22
C ALA A 590 -5.33 -1.09 -17.57
N ASP A 591 -6.02 -0.09 -17.06
CA ASP A 591 -5.42 1.05 -16.39
C ASP A 591 -4.79 0.63 -15.05
N PRO A 592 -3.48 0.86 -14.84
CA PRO A 592 -2.79 0.50 -13.60
C PRO A 592 -3.36 1.16 -12.34
N GLU A 593 -4.03 2.31 -12.49
CA GLU A 593 -4.66 3.01 -11.37
C GLU A 593 -5.85 2.23 -10.77
N PHE A 594 -6.46 1.32 -11.55
CA PHE A 594 -7.63 0.54 -11.16
C PHE A 594 -7.34 -0.93 -10.88
N ASN A 595 -6.15 -1.24 -10.35
CA ASN A 595 -5.78 -2.62 -10.02
C ASN A 595 -6.57 -3.15 -8.80
N SER A 596 -7.87 -3.39 -8.98
CA SER A 596 -8.75 -4.01 -7.99
C SER A 596 -8.93 -5.51 -8.29
N GLN A 597 -9.34 -6.27 -7.27
CA GLN A 597 -9.65 -7.70 -7.45
C GLN A 597 -10.79 -7.94 -8.45
N GLU A 598 -11.71 -6.98 -8.57
CA GLU A 598 -12.83 -7.02 -9.55
C GLU A 598 -12.30 -6.91 -10.98
N VAL A 599 -11.32 -6.06 -11.21
CA VAL A 599 -10.62 -5.93 -12.50
C VAL A 599 -9.91 -7.24 -12.86
N SER A 600 -9.26 -7.89 -11.89
CA SER A 600 -8.62 -9.19 -12.09
C SER A 600 -9.60 -10.28 -12.49
N ILE A 601 -10.77 -10.37 -11.83
CA ILE A 601 -11.84 -11.31 -12.17
C ILE A 601 -12.31 -11.10 -13.61
N ARG A 602 -12.46 -9.85 -14.03
CA ARG A 602 -12.89 -9.52 -15.39
C ARG A 602 -11.84 -9.93 -16.44
N HIS A 603 -10.56 -9.74 -16.15
CA HIS A 603 -9.48 -10.23 -16.99
C HIS A 603 -9.49 -11.76 -17.11
N ASP A 604 -9.72 -12.46 -16.01
CA ASP A 604 -9.76 -13.92 -16.01
C ASP A 604 -10.97 -14.47 -16.79
N ILE A 605 -12.15 -13.84 -16.65
CA ILE A 605 -13.33 -14.17 -17.46
C ILE A 605 -13.03 -14.00 -18.95
N ASN A 606 -12.49 -12.84 -19.34
CA ASN A 606 -12.18 -12.57 -20.75
C ASN A 606 -11.14 -13.56 -21.29
N ARG A 607 -10.11 -13.87 -20.48
CA ARG A 607 -9.07 -14.85 -20.85
C ARG A 607 -9.65 -16.25 -21.05
N LEU A 608 -10.42 -16.75 -20.09
CA LEU A 608 -11.02 -18.08 -20.15
C LEU A 608 -12.05 -18.20 -21.28
N LEU A 609 -12.84 -17.14 -21.48
CA LEU A 609 -13.80 -17.08 -22.57
C LEU A 609 -13.09 -17.23 -23.94
N LEU A 610 -12.05 -16.44 -24.16
CA LEU A 610 -11.32 -16.49 -25.43
C LEU A 610 -10.55 -17.79 -25.60
N GLN A 611 -9.94 -18.32 -24.54
CA GLN A 611 -9.28 -19.63 -24.55
C GLN A 611 -10.25 -20.76 -24.91
N HIS A 612 -11.50 -20.70 -24.44
CA HIS A 612 -12.53 -21.68 -24.80
C HIS A 612 -12.78 -21.73 -26.32
N PHE A 613 -12.72 -20.58 -27.00
CA PHE A 613 -12.84 -20.46 -28.45
C PHE A 613 -11.51 -20.61 -29.20
N GLY A 614 -10.41 -20.99 -28.52
CA GLY A 614 -9.08 -21.15 -29.14
C GLY A 614 -8.36 -19.83 -29.42
N GLY A 615 -8.84 -18.73 -28.90
CA GLY A 615 -8.20 -17.43 -28.96
C GLY A 615 -7.27 -17.14 -27.78
N SER A 616 -6.73 -15.95 -27.72
CA SER A 616 -5.88 -15.48 -26.64
C SER A 616 -6.28 -14.09 -26.14
N TYR A 617 -5.91 -13.79 -24.91
CA TYR A 617 -6.11 -12.50 -24.26
C TYR A 617 -4.82 -12.05 -23.60
N ASN A 618 -4.28 -10.92 -24.01
CA ASN A 618 -3.02 -10.38 -23.50
C ASN A 618 -3.12 -8.87 -23.30
N ILE A 619 -2.38 -8.35 -22.33
CA ILE A 619 -2.22 -6.93 -22.08
C ILE A 619 -0.78 -6.57 -22.44
N THR A 620 -0.60 -5.56 -23.28
CA THR A 620 0.69 -5.00 -23.71
C THR A 620 0.67 -3.49 -23.51
N ALA A 621 1.73 -2.81 -23.87
CA ALA A 621 1.78 -1.35 -23.93
C ALA A 621 2.07 -0.89 -25.36
N ASP A 622 1.51 0.27 -25.75
CA ASP A 622 1.83 0.92 -27.03
C ASP A 622 3.13 1.74 -26.93
N GLU A 623 3.53 2.38 -28.02
CA GLU A 623 4.74 3.22 -28.11
C GLU A 623 4.71 4.44 -27.15
N GLN A 624 3.56 4.77 -26.59
CA GLN A 624 3.35 5.85 -25.63
C GLN A 624 3.17 5.32 -24.19
N GLU A 625 3.53 4.06 -23.94
CA GLU A 625 3.37 3.34 -22.67
C GLU A 625 1.91 3.21 -22.20
N ARG A 626 0.92 3.43 -23.08
CA ARG A 626 -0.49 3.23 -22.73
C ARG A 626 -0.84 1.75 -22.81
N PRO A 627 -1.68 1.25 -21.88
CA PRO A 627 -2.08 -0.15 -21.89
C PRO A 627 -2.93 -0.49 -23.13
N VAL A 628 -2.60 -1.59 -23.77
CA VAL A 628 -3.33 -2.14 -24.91
C VAL A 628 -3.81 -3.54 -24.56
N ILE A 629 -5.10 -3.76 -24.67
CA ILE A 629 -5.68 -5.11 -24.58
C ILE A 629 -5.74 -5.71 -25.96
N ASN A 630 -5.17 -6.88 -26.11
CA ASN A 630 -5.14 -7.62 -27.35
C ASN A 630 -5.94 -8.90 -27.21
N PHE A 631 -6.92 -9.09 -28.09
CA PHE A 631 -7.65 -10.33 -28.26
C PHE A 631 -7.24 -10.97 -29.57
N THR A 632 -7.07 -12.27 -29.60
CA THR A 632 -7.04 -13.04 -30.85
C THR A 632 -8.23 -13.98 -30.89
N TYR A 633 -8.80 -14.14 -32.05
CA TYR A 633 -9.94 -15.05 -32.26
C TYR A 633 -9.71 -15.87 -33.55
N PRO A 634 -9.76 -17.19 -33.50
CA PRO A 634 -9.55 -18.04 -34.67
C PRO A 634 -10.72 -17.93 -35.65
N LEU A 635 -10.42 -17.97 -36.95
CA LEU A 635 -11.42 -17.94 -38.02
C LEU A 635 -12.00 -19.35 -38.29
N ASP A 636 -11.19 -20.38 -38.06
CA ASP A 636 -11.59 -21.78 -38.17
C ASP A 636 -11.77 -22.36 -36.75
N ILE A 637 -12.97 -22.38 -36.24
CA ILE A 637 -13.28 -23.13 -35.01
C ILE A 637 -13.46 -24.59 -35.42
N ILE A 638 -12.51 -25.45 -35.08
CA ILE A 638 -12.68 -26.89 -35.14
C ILE A 638 -13.75 -27.24 -34.12
N SER A 639 -14.97 -27.53 -34.60
CA SER A 639 -16.05 -28.08 -33.76
C SER A 639 -15.62 -29.48 -33.27
N GLU A 640 -15.20 -29.57 -31.99
CA GLU A 640 -15.25 -30.85 -31.29
C GLU A 640 -16.63 -31.08 -30.65
#